data_6e8b6f8a58921c56c921605ca52839e1
#
_entry.id   6e8b6f8a58921c56c921605ca52839e1
#
_cell.length_a   1.000
_cell.length_b   1.000
_cell.length_c   1.000
_cell.angle_alpha   90.00
_cell.angle_beta   90.00
_cell.angle_gamma   90.00
#
_symmetry.space_group_name_H-M   'P 1'
#
loop_
_entity.id
_entity.type
_entity.pdbx_description
1 polymer ?
#
loop_
_entity_poly.entity_id
_entity_poly.type
_entity_poly.pdbx_seq_one_letter_code
_entity_poly.pdbx_strand_id
1 'polypeptide(L)'
;MFKLNLKIALRNLWKNKGYTLINIAGLSIGMASCILIFIFIRYQLSYDQQFVKKDRIYRVVSYWKYAEGEEFSKGVPMPLAPAMRNDFAMLEDVAVLQRGGGVIKVNDRNGKERLKIDQKTFYVNPEFFKLFDYPWLQGDPQKDLREPHTVALSEEMAVKLFGDWHRAVGQTINYNNKTDLKVTGVFADIPQNNSNVIQVAISYAGFESRNLKEWNNVNDASECYVLLKEGQNVADLQGPKAAFIKKYYVAPGTGKPDIFFQPLADVHKDENYGNFSQKTTGMKEIWGLAVIGVFLMLTACINFVNLATAQAVSRSKEVGVRKVMGSRRSDLMLQFLTETLTLTFFALLLACVITEAALPGLAALFKEKLSFSLLQQPVILLFMLGLVVFVGFLAGFYPAMVLSGLRPALAIKNKVSIGNMGGGALRQVLVVVQFALTVVLITGTLVVLKQMQFMREKPLGFNASAIALPNVPADSLSLLKHDILKTRILNIPGVLSASFCSAAPSSGDNNLTNFAYRGTRDADFQVNTKSADQDYIKAFGLQVLAGRALSKSDTLKEFVVNETLLKKLNVRNPQEAIGKIITLGGRYKAPIVGVVKDFNNMNLREAISPVILFSSKKSSSMLAVKMDSHQIPSVMKNIEQTWNSCFPNNVYKSTFMEEDINSYYESEQVMGALFKVFASVIIFIAFIGLFGLISFVATQRTKEMAIRKVLGATTLELVKMLNTSFIIMVFIANLVAWPVAYIFISRWLSRYTYRIELNIWPFAVAMLISMLVTLLTVSLRSYRAAKTNPIDALKYE
;
A
#
# COMPACT_ATOMS: atom_id res chain seq x y z
N MET A 1 -10.18 -27.22 -41.26
CA MET A 1 -11.03 -27.22 -40.06
C MET A 1 -11.00 -25.90 -39.30
N PHE A 2 -9.86 -25.36 -38.89
CA PHE A 2 -9.77 -24.12 -38.11
C PHE A 2 -10.40 -22.88 -38.77
N LYS A 3 -10.05 -22.58 -40.06
CA LYS A 3 -10.66 -21.46 -40.82
C LYS A 3 -12.19 -21.56 -40.93
N LEU A 4 -12.74 -22.76 -41.05
CA LEU A 4 -14.19 -23.01 -41.14
C LEU A 4 -14.83 -22.73 -39.75
N ASN A 5 -14.24 -23.26 -38.68
CA ASN A 5 -14.72 -23.05 -37.32
C ASN A 5 -14.70 -21.56 -36.92
N LEU A 6 -13.67 -20.82 -37.32
CA LEU A 6 -13.56 -19.37 -37.07
C LEU A 6 -14.66 -18.58 -37.81
N LYS A 7 -14.92 -18.92 -39.09
CA LYS A 7 -15.99 -18.28 -39.89
C LYS A 7 -17.38 -18.56 -39.29
N ILE A 8 -17.61 -19.81 -38.82
CA ILE A 8 -18.84 -20.17 -38.11
C ILE A 8 -18.97 -19.41 -36.80
N ALA A 9 -17.87 -19.31 -36.03
CA ALA A 9 -17.81 -18.55 -34.77
C ALA A 9 -18.22 -17.08 -34.96
N LEU A 10 -17.57 -16.38 -35.90
CA LEU A 10 -17.88 -14.99 -36.21
C LEU A 10 -19.35 -14.79 -36.64
N ARG A 11 -19.88 -15.68 -37.49
CA ARG A 11 -21.29 -15.60 -37.90
C ARG A 11 -22.25 -15.82 -36.74
N ASN A 12 -21.94 -16.73 -35.82
CA ASN A 12 -22.74 -16.98 -34.62
C ASN A 12 -22.75 -15.80 -33.66
N LEU A 13 -21.60 -15.16 -33.50
CA LEU A 13 -21.46 -13.94 -32.68
C LEU A 13 -22.35 -12.81 -33.22
N TRP A 14 -22.34 -12.60 -34.53
CA TRP A 14 -23.19 -11.58 -35.18
C TRP A 14 -24.67 -11.88 -35.09
N LYS A 15 -25.08 -13.17 -35.18
CA LYS A 15 -26.48 -13.59 -35.10
C LYS A 15 -27.07 -13.41 -33.69
N ASN A 16 -26.22 -13.60 -32.63
CA ASN A 16 -26.65 -13.55 -31.21
C ASN A 16 -26.09 -12.32 -30.50
N LYS A 17 -26.31 -11.11 -31.02
CA LYS A 17 -25.71 -9.83 -30.56
C LYS A 17 -25.83 -9.60 -29.05
N GLY A 18 -27.02 -9.83 -28.47
CA GLY A 18 -27.23 -9.59 -27.01
C GLY A 18 -26.40 -10.53 -26.12
N TYR A 19 -26.33 -11.81 -26.46
CA TYR A 19 -25.50 -12.80 -25.78
C TYR A 19 -24.01 -12.45 -25.91
N THR A 20 -23.56 -12.11 -27.10
CA THR A 20 -22.18 -11.74 -27.40
C THR A 20 -21.75 -10.49 -26.62
N LEU A 21 -22.59 -9.45 -26.64
CA LEU A 21 -22.30 -8.17 -25.93
C LEU A 21 -22.17 -8.38 -24.42
N ILE A 22 -23.11 -9.11 -23.81
CA ILE A 22 -23.10 -9.38 -22.36
C ILE A 22 -21.84 -10.17 -21.97
N ASN A 23 -21.46 -11.18 -22.76
CA ASN A 23 -20.28 -11.98 -22.48
C ASN A 23 -18.96 -11.20 -22.70
N ILE A 24 -18.85 -10.44 -23.79
CA ILE A 24 -17.68 -9.60 -24.05
C ILE A 24 -17.56 -8.55 -22.93
N ALA A 25 -18.63 -7.85 -22.55
CA ALA A 25 -18.59 -6.87 -21.48
C ALA A 25 -18.18 -7.46 -20.12
N GLY A 26 -18.78 -8.60 -19.74
CA GLY A 26 -18.45 -9.27 -18.48
C GLY A 26 -17.01 -9.80 -18.43
N LEU A 27 -16.55 -10.46 -19.51
CA LEU A 27 -15.19 -10.97 -19.59
C LEU A 27 -14.15 -9.84 -19.70
N SER A 28 -14.42 -8.79 -20.47
CA SER A 28 -13.48 -7.68 -20.65
C SER A 28 -13.22 -6.93 -19.35
N ILE A 29 -14.24 -6.70 -18.54
CA ILE A 29 -14.09 -6.05 -17.22
C ILE A 29 -13.29 -6.95 -16.27
N GLY A 30 -13.60 -8.26 -16.23
CA GLY A 30 -12.84 -9.23 -15.43
C GLY A 30 -11.38 -9.31 -15.86
N MET A 31 -11.11 -9.40 -17.17
CA MET A 31 -9.76 -9.45 -17.73
C MET A 31 -9.00 -8.14 -17.49
N ALA A 32 -9.63 -6.98 -17.71
CA ALA A 32 -9.01 -5.67 -17.45
C ALA A 32 -8.61 -5.54 -15.98
N SER A 33 -9.47 -5.94 -15.04
CA SER A 33 -9.15 -5.93 -13.61
C SER A 33 -7.95 -6.83 -13.29
N CYS A 34 -7.88 -8.02 -13.89
CA CYS A 34 -6.73 -8.92 -13.73
C CYS A 34 -5.44 -8.33 -14.31
N ILE A 35 -5.52 -7.69 -15.48
CA ILE A 35 -4.35 -7.05 -16.11
C ILE A 35 -3.86 -5.89 -15.26
N LEU A 36 -4.74 -5.04 -14.74
CA LEU A 36 -4.39 -3.93 -13.84
C LEU A 36 -3.72 -4.44 -12.55
N ILE A 37 -4.30 -5.45 -11.92
CA ILE A 37 -3.73 -6.09 -10.72
C ILE A 37 -2.36 -6.70 -11.04
N PHE A 38 -2.22 -7.38 -12.18
CA PHE A 38 -0.96 -7.97 -12.62
C PHE A 38 0.14 -6.92 -12.85
N ILE A 39 -0.20 -5.81 -13.53
CA ILE A 39 0.73 -4.68 -13.76
C ILE A 39 1.22 -4.13 -12.41
N PHE A 40 0.30 -3.93 -11.46
CA PHE A 40 0.65 -3.44 -10.12
C PHE A 40 1.53 -4.43 -9.35
N ILE A 41 1.12 -5.70 -9.26
CA ILE A 41 1.90 -6.74 -8.57
C ILE A 41 3.29 -6.86 -9.17
N ARG A 42 3.39 -6.88 -10.50
CA ARG A 42 4.67 -6.93 -11.19
C ARG A 42 5.53 -5.72 -10.87
N TYR A 43 4.96 -4.54 -10.84
CA TYR A 43 5.67 -3.31 -10.46
C TYR A 43 6.21 -3.42 -9.03
N GLN A 44 5.42 -3.87 -8.07
CA GLN A 44 5.87 -4.07 -6.68
C GLN A 44 6.97 -5.15 -6.55
N LEU A 45 6.88 -6.21 -7.36
CA LEU A 45 7.90 -7.28 -7.37
C LEU A 45 9.17 -6.90 -8.16
N SER A 46 9.13 -5.81 -8.94
CA SER A 46 10.26 -5.34 -9.74
C SER A 46 11.20 -4.38 -8.99
N TYR A 47 10.88 -4.03 -7.73
CA TYR A 47 11.75 -3.19 -6.92
C TYR A 47 13.14 -3.79 -6.78
N ASP A 48 14.16 -2.97 -6.99
CA ASP A 48 15.58 -3.30 -6.86
C ASP A 48 16.09 -4.44 -7.78
N GLN A 49 15.27 -4.85 -8.78
CA GLN A 49 15.63 -5.93 -9.70
C GLN A 49 16.59 -5.50 -10.83
N GLN A 50 16.81 -4.22 -11.02
CA GLN A 50 17.67 -3.66 -12.08
C GLN A 50 19.16 -3.86 -11.81
N PHE A 51 19.58 -4.14 -10.59
CA PHE A 51 20.99 -4.29 -10.24
C PHE A 51 21.53 -5.66 -10.63
N VAL A 52 22.68 -5.69 -11.30
CA VAL A 52 23.30 -6.95 -11.78
C VAL A 52 23.64 -7.89 -10.63
N LYS A 53 24.14 -7.34 -9.51
CA LYS A 53 24.59 -8.10 -8.34
C LYS A 53 23.51 -8.31 -7.27
N LYS A 54 22.24 -8.03 -7.57
CA LYS A 54 21.12 -8.04 -6.62
C LYS A 54 21.03 -9.27 -5.71
N ASP A 55 21.34 -10.45 -6.25
CA ASP A 55 21.24 -11.72 -5.53
C ASP A 55 22.36 -11.92 -4.49
N ARG A 56 23.44 -11.11 -4.58
CA ARG A 56 24.59 -11.12 -3.65
C ARG A 56 24.62 -9.90 -2.73
N ILE A 57 23.70 -8.95 -2.91
CA ILE A 57 23.60 -7.73 -2.09
C ILE A 57 22.64 -7.98 -0.94
N TYR A 58 23.11 -7.68 0.27
CA TYR A 58 22.31 -7.76 1.49
C TYR A 58 22.38 -6.43 2.24
N ARG A 59 21.23 -5.96 2.75
CA ARG A 59 21.18 -4.87 3.71
C ARG A 59 21.40 -5.44 5.10
N VAL A 60 22.28 -4.81 5.89
CA VAL A 60 22.46 -5.15 7.30
C VAL A 60 21.46 -4.32 8.09
N VAL A 61 20.60 -4.97 8.86
CA VAL A 61 19.59 -4.33 9.70
C VAL A 61 19.78 -4.74 11.15
N SER A 62 19.36 -3.89 12.07
CA SER A 62 19.49 -4.12 13.51
C SER A 62 18.16 -4.52 14.13
N TYR A 63 18.19 -5.43 15.11
CA TYR A 63 17.02 -5.68 15.94
C TYR A 63 17.43 -5.98 17.38
N TRP A 64 16.51 -5.80 18.30
CA TRP A 64 16.69 -6.06 19.71
C TRP A 64 15.56 -6.92 20.23
N LYS A 65 15.94 -7.89 21.05
CA LYS A 65 14.99 -8.75 21.74
C LYS A 65 14.91 -8.34 23.21
N TYR A 66 13.74 -7.85 23.62
CA TYR A 66 13.38 -7.54 25.00
C TYR A 66 12.46 -8.61 25.58
N ALA A 67 12.23 -8.54 26.89
CA ALA A 67 11.26 -9.44 27.54
C ALA A 67 9.81 -9.25 27.03
N GLU A 68 9.46 -8.03 26.60
CA GLU A 68 8.11 -7.64 26.16
C GLU A 68 7.92 -7.69 24.64
N GLY A 69 8.96 -7.97 23.83
CA GLY A 69 8.87 -8.01 22.37
C GLY A 69 10.18 -7.77 21.66
N GLU A 70 10.08 -7.57 20.36
CA GLU A 70 11.21 -7.32 19.48
C GLU A 70 11.08 -5.91 18.87
N GLU A 71 12.21 -5.21 18.75
CA GLU A 71 12.30 -3.90 18.09
C GLU A 71 13.21 -4.00 16.88
N PHE A 72 12.76 -3.39 15.78
CA PHE A 72 13.39 -3.46 14.47
C PHE A 72 13.84 -2.07 14.02
N SER A 73 15.03 -1.98 13.42
CA SER A 73 15.54 -0.77 12.77
C SER A 73 16.26 -1.14 11.48
N LYS A 74 15.97 -0.41 10.41
CA LYS A 74 16.75 -0.51 9.17
C LYS A 74 18.16 0.05 9.32
N GLY A 75 18.35 0.91 10.33
CA GLY A 75 19.60 1.55 10.63
C GLY A 75 20.59 0.63 11.33
N VAL A 76 21.84 1.04 11.26
CA VAL A 76 22.96 0.38 11.93
C VAL A 76 23.83 1.41 12.66
N PRO A 77 24.63 1.01 13.66
CA PRO A 77 25.65 1.88 14.22
C PRO A 77 26.64 2.32 13.14
N MET A 78 27.03 3.60 13.16
CA MET A 78 27.94 4.14 12.14
C MET A 78 29.30 3.41 12.05
N PRO A 79 29.91 2.90 13.14
CA PRO A 79 31.18 2.14 13.06
C PRO A 79 31.01 0.73 12.49
N LEU A 80 29.76 0.25 12.19
CA LEU A 80 29.53 -1.11 11.73
C LEU A 80 30.22 -1.41 10.39
N ALA A 81 30.11 -0.54 9.40
CA ALA A 81 30.64 -0.81 8.07
C ALA A 81 32.17 -1.01 8.04
N PRO A 82 33.02 -0.17 8.66
CA PRO A 82 34.45 -0.44 8.74
C PRO A 82 34.78 -1.70 9.55
N ALA A 83 34.03 -1.99 10.63
CA ALA A 83 34.22 -3.22 11.39
C ALA A 83 33.89 -4.47 10.58
N MET A 84 32.81 -4.44 9.79
CA MET A 84 32.46 -5.58 8.93
C MET A 84 33.50 -5.86 7.85
N ARG A 85 34.11 -4.84 7.27
CA ARG A 85 35.20 -5.03 6.30
C ARG A 85 36.39 -5.81 6.91
N ASN A 86 36.65 -5.57 8.19
CA ASN A 86 37.78 -6.22 8.87
C ASN A 86 37.47 -7.65 9.34
N ASP A 87 36.23 -7.89 9.80
CA ASP A 87 35.87 -9.10 10.53
C ASP A 87 35.17 -10.16 9.64
N PHE A 88 34.67 -9.79 8.44
CA PHE A 88 33.95 -10.71 7.55
C PHE A 88 34.73 -10.93 6.24
N ALA A 89 35.61 -11.94 6.21
CA ALA A 89 36.44 -12.23 5.05
C ALA A 89 35.67 -12.67 3.78
N MET A 90 34.41 -13.12 3.93
CA MET A 90 33.54 -13.52 2.83
C MET A 90 32.86 -12.35 2.11
N LEU A 91 32.98 -11.13 2.62
CA LEU A 91 32.46 -9.94 1.94
C LEU A 91 33.43 -9.50 0.85
N GLU A 92 32.89 -9.16 -0.32
CA GLU A 92 33.63 -8.52 -1.41
C GLU A 92 33.77 -7.03 -1.16
N ASP A 93 32.64 -6.37 -0.81
CA ASP A 93 32.59 -4.94 -0.51
C ASP A 93 31.52 -4.62 0.56
N VAL A 94 31.68 -3.46 1.20
CA VAL A 94 30.75 -2.91 2.19
C VAL A 94 30.44 -1.46 1.85
N ALA A 95 29.18 -1.15 1.59
CA ALA A 95 28.72 0.17 1.24
C ALA A 95 27.99 0.84 2.42
N VAL A 96 28.25 2.12 2.60
CA VAL A 96 27.52 2.99 3.55
C VAL A 96 26.57 3.89 2.79
N LEU A 97 25.36 3.99 3.29
CA LEU A 97 24.35 4.92 2.80
C LEU A 97 23.79 5.70 3.99
N GLN A 98 24.28 6.94 4.18
CA GLN A 98 23.83 7.81 5.25
C GLN A 98 22.91 8.88 4.68
N ARG A 99 21.62 8.85 5.03
CA ARG A 99 20.66 9.86 4.63
C ARG A 99 20.99 11.20 5.30
N GLY A 100 21.04 12.23 4.48
CA GLY A 100 21.09 13.62 4.86
C GLY A 100 19.95 14.40 4.22
N GLY A 101 20.01 15.70 4.36
CA GLY A 101 19.07 16.61 3.73
C GLY A 101 19.41 18.04 4.09
N GLY A 102 18.96 18.97 3.28
CA GLY A 102 19.14 20.36 3.57
C GLY A 102 19.19 21.24 2.32
N VAL A 103 19.55 22.45 2.52
CA VAL A 103 19.53 23.49 1.51
C VAL A 103 20.72 23.35 0.57
N ILE A 104 20.44 23.23 -0.71
CA ILE A 104 21.41 23.32 -1.80
C ILE A 104 21.24 24.68 -2.46
N LYS A 105 22.34 25.45 -2.58
CA LYS A 105 22.40 26.71 -3.30
C LYS A 105 23.36 26.63 -4.47
N VAL A 106 22.97 27.25 -5.56
CA VAL A 106 23.80 27.45 -6.73
C VAL A 106 23.86 28.94 -7.03
N ASN A 107 25.07 29.51 -7.11
CA ASN A 107 25.28 30.88 -7.47
C ASN A 107 25.59 31.02 -8.95
N ASP A 108 25.26 32.16 -9.54
CA ASP A 108 25.69 32.52 -10.88
C ASP A 108 27.19 32.93 -10.90
N ARG A 109 27.72 33.23 -12.10
CA ARG A 109 29.13 33.66 -12.26
C ARG A 109 29.46 34.95 -11.53
N ASN A 110 28.46 35.74 -11.14
CA ASN A 110 28.61 37.00 -10.42
C ASN A 110 28.45 36.83 -8.91
N GLY A 111 28.33 35.56 -8.43
CA GLY A 111 28.14 35.27 -7.00
C GLY A 111 26.71 35.45 -6.49
N LYS A 112 25.75 35.85 -7.35
CA LYS A 112 24.34 36.00 -6.99
C LYS A 112 23.65 34.64 -6.92
N GLU A 113 22.83 34.43 -5.89
CA GLU A 113 22.01 33.22 -5.76
C GLU A 113 21.09 33.04 -6.98
N ARG A 114 21.30 31.95 -7.74
CA ARG A 114 20.49 31.55 -8.88
C ARG A 114 19.36 30.62 -8.49
N LEU A 115 19.68 29.66 -7.64
CA LEU A 115 18.73 28.64 -7.21
C LEU A 115 19.01 28.25 -5.77
N LYS A 116 17.92 28.10 -5.00
CA LYS A 116 17.95 27.60 -3.62
C LYS A 116 16.83 26.55 -3.46
N ILE A 117 17.19 25.33 -3.15
CA ILE A 117 16.26 24.21 -2.95
C ILE A 117 16.59 23.46 -1.67
N ASP A 118 15.58 22.89 -1.02
CA ASP A 118 15.79 21.90 0.03
C ASP A 118 15.64 20.50 -0.57
N GLN A 119 16.70 19.66 -0.46
CA GLN A 119 16.83 18.39 -1.14
C GLN A 119 17.28 17.28 -0.19
N LYS A 120 16.69 16.09 -0.34
CA LYS A 120 17.25 14.88 0.26
C LYS A 120 18.60 14.57 -0.37
N THR A 121 19.60 14.32 0.47
CA THR A 121 20.95 13.97 0.04
C THR A 121 21.37 12.66 0.69
N PHE A 122 22.38 12.02 0.15
CA PHE A 122 22.94 10.81 0.73
C PHE A 122 24.47 10.93 0.76
N TYR A 123 25.06 10.66 1.90
CA TYR A 123 26.50 10.44 1.99
C TYR A 123 26.78 8.98 1.68
N VAL A 124 27.65 8.74 0.72
CA VAL A 124 28.02 7.42 0.24
C VAL A 124 29.52 7.26 0.12
N ASN A 125 30.02 6.06 0.34
CA ASN A 125 31.39 5.70 -0.01
C ASN A 125 31.45 5.19 -1.48
N PRO A 126 32.63 5.17 -2.12
CA PRO A 126 32.75 4.73 -3.52
C PRO A 126 32.22 3.34 -3.79
N GLU A 127 32.33 2.43 -2.80
CA GLU A 127 31.86 1.05 -2.90
C GLU A 127 30.33 0.98 -3.12
N PHE A 128 29.56 1.98 -2.71
CA PHE A 128 28.12 2.03 -2.98
C PHE A 128 27.83 1.89 -4.47
N PHE A 129 28.48 2.66 -5.32
CA PHE A 129 28.29 2.61 -6.76
C PHE A 129 28.85 1.35 -7.41
N LYS A 130 29.79 0.65 -6.72
CA LYS A 130 30.29 -0.65 -7.14
C LYS A 130 29.28 -1.77 -6.86
N LEU A 131 28.51 -1.67 -5.74
CA LEU A 131 27.46 -2.61 -5.39
C LEU A 131 26.26 -2.47 -6.34
N PHE A 132 25.78 -1.23 -6.49
CA PHE A 132 24.50 -0.92 -7.13
C PHE A 132 24.61 -0.60 -8.64
N ASP A 133 25.77 -0.69 -9.25
CA ASP A 133 25.99 -0.59 -10.71
C ASP A 133 25.23 0.58 -11.39
N TYR A 134 25.21 1.77 -10.75
CA TYR A 134 24.61 2.97 -11.37
C TYR A 134 25.41 3.35 -12.62
N PRO A 135 24.76 3.56 -13.80
CA PRO A 135 25.46 4.02 -14.98
C PRO A 135 25.97 5.44 -14.77
N TRP A 136 27.28 5.68 -14.90
CA TRP A 136 27.88 7.00 -14.84
C TRP A 136 27.94 7.62 -16.25
N LEU A 137 27.47 8.85 -16.36
CA LEU A 137 27.49 9.62 -17.61
C LEU A 137 28.79 10.42 -17.72
N GLN A 138 29.30 10.92 -16.59
CA GLN A 138 30.55 11.65 -16.51
C GLN A 138 31.20 11.46 -15.14
N GLY A 139 32.57 11.27 -15.12
CA GLY A 139 33.32 11.02 -13.90
C GLY A 139 33.54 9.51 -13.61
N ASP A 140 34.18 9.21 -12.48
CA ASP A 140 34.53 7.86 -12.02
C ASP A 140 34.19 7.74 -10.53
N PRO A 141 33.21 6.92 -10.14
CA PRO A 141 32.78 6.79 -8.74
C PRO A 141 33.92 6.39 -7.80
N GLN A 142 34.87 5.57 -8.28
CA GLN A 142 35.96 5.06 -7.47
C GLN A 142 37.04 6.11 -7.13
N LYS A 143 37.09 7.20 -7.90
CA LYS A 143 38.02 8.32 -7.69
C LYS A 143 37.32 9.53 -7.10
N ASP A 144 36.19 9.90 -7.68
CA ASP A 144 35.53 11.19 -7.50
C ASP A 144 34.84 11.35 -6.14
N LEU A 145 34.48 10.23 -5.47
CA LEU A 145 33.86 10.25 -4.14
C LEU A 145 34.80 9.80 -3.01
N ARG A 146 36.11 9.70 -3.26
CA ARG A 146 37.11 9.45 -2.19
C ARG A 146 37.48 10.70 -1.42
N GLU A 147 37.50 11.82 -2.12
CA GLU A 147 37.89 13.11 -1.52
C GLU A 147 36.71 13.69 -0.75
N PRO A 148 36.95 14.32 0.44
CA PRO A 148 35.92 15.05 1.15
C PRO A 148 35.45 16.24 0.32
N HIS A 149 34.21 16.70 0.61
CA HIS A 149 33.60 17.85 -0.07
C HIS A 149 33.38 17.68 -1.59
N THR A 150 33.25 16.43 -2.05
CA THR A 150 32.84 16.11 -3.42
C THR A 150 31.40 15.59 -3.45
N VAL A 151 30.75 15.78 -4.60
CA VAL A 151 29.36 15.37 -4.81
C VAL A 151 29.15 14.86 -6.24
N ALA A 152 28.42 13.78 -6.39
CA ALA A 152 27.87 13.32 -7.66
C ALA A 152 26.37 13.58 -7.71
N LEU A 153 25.85 13.92 -8.89
CA LEU A 153 24.45 14.26 -9.09
C LEU A 153 23.80 13.28 -10.08
N SER A 154 22.52 13.01 -9.92
CA SER A 154 21.75 12.37 -10.99
C SER A 154 21.58 13.34 -12.16
N GLU A 155 21.34 12.81 -13.37
CA GLU A 155 21.10 13.59 -14.59
C GLU A 155 20.00 14.64 -14.36
N GLU A 156 18.84 14.23 -13.86
CA GLU A 156 17.71 15.12 -13.54
C GLU A 156 18.13 16.23 -12.57
N MET A 157 18.90 15.91 -11.52
CA MET A 157 19.35 16.91 -10.56
C MET A 157 20.39 17.85 -11.14
N ALA A 158 21.32 17.36 -11.95
CA ALA A 158 22.31 18.18 -12.64
C ALA A 158 21.64 19.16 -13.60
N VAL A 159 20.64 18.72 -14.38
CA VAL A 159 19.83 19.59 -15.24
C VAL A 159 19.07 20.62 -14.41
N LYS A 160 18.44 20.23 -13.30
CA LYS A 160 17.70 21.14 -12.41
C LYS A 160 18.61 22.23 -11.83
N LEU A 161 19.82 21.87 -11.41
CA LEU A 161 20.76 22.81 -10.78
C LEU A 161 21.49 23.69 -11.81
N PHE A 162 21.87 23.17 -13.00
CA PHE A 162 22.74 23.86 -13.93
C PHE A 162 22.12 24.11 -15.31
N GLY A 163 20.95 23.58 -15.61
CA GLY A 163 20.24 23.69 -16.89
C GLY A 163 20.69 22.66 -17.93
N ASP A 164 21.92 22.16 -17.83
CA ASP A 164 22.52 21.15 -18.70
C ASP A 164 23.48 20.28 -17.87
N TRP A 165 23.29 18.98 -17.86
CA TRP A 165 24.11 18.08 -17.06
C TRP A 165 25.57 18.00 -17.51
N HIS A 166 25.85 18.23 -18.83
CA HIS A 166 27.22 18.25 -19.36
C HIS A 166 28.10 19.37 -18.74
N ARG A 167 27.46 20.41 -18.21
CA ARG A 167 28.12 21.54 -17.57
C ARG A 167 28.22 21.43 -16.05
N ALA A 168 27.73 20.34 -15.47
CA ALA A 168 27.67 20.19 -14.01
C ALA A 168 29.03 19.89 -13.39
N VAL A 169 29.84 19.03 -14.03
CA VAL A 169 31.14 18.62 -13.49
C VAL A 169 32.09 19.82 -13.43
N GLY A 170 32.77 19.96 -12.32
CA GLY A 170 33.66 21.10 -12.03
C GLY A 170 32.95 22.30 -11.38
N GLN A 171 31.62 22.38 -11.38
CA GLN A 171 30.87 23.41 -10.70
C GLN A 171 30.85 23.15 -9.17
N THR A 172 30.46 24.17 -8.42
CA THR A 172 30.35 24.11 -6.97
C THR A 172 28.91 24.36 -6.53
N ILE A 173 28.42 23.58 -5.57
CA ILE A 173 27.16 23.82 -4.88
C ILE A 173 27.44 24.09 -3.40
N ASN A 174 26.72 25.05 -2.80
CA ASN A 174 26.79 25.27 -1.36
C ASN A 174 25.73 24.42 -0.66
N TYR A 175 26.16 23.64 0.31
CA TYR A 175 25.32 22.74 1.09
C TYR A 175 25.14 23.24 2.52
N ASN A 176 23.89 23.37 2.95
CA ASN A 176 23.47 23.81 4.29
C ASN A 176 24.08 25.17 4.71
N ASN A 177 24.36 26.08 3.77
CA ASN A 177 25.00 27.35 4.03
C ASN A 177 26.37 27.25 4.73
N LYS A 178 27.00 26.07 4.72
CA LYS A 178 28.20 25.76 5.49
C LYS A 178 29.34 25.25 4.62
N THR A 179 29.03 24.31 3.71
CA THR A 179 30.06 23.55 2.99
C THR A 179 29.89 23.71 1.50
N ASP A 180 30.96 24.10 0.84
CA ASP A 180 31.00 24.08 -0.63
C ASP A 180 31.40 22.69 -1.10
N LEU A 181 30.58 22.09 -1.96
CA LEU A 181 30.78 20.77 -2.54
C LEU A 181 31.09 20.92 -4.03
N LYS A 182 32.20 20.35 -4.46
CA LYS A 182 32.58 20.28 -5.88
C LYS A 182 31.85 19.13 -6.56
N VAL A 183 31.15 19.41 -7.65
CA VAL A 183 30.54 18.38 -8.50
C VAL A 183 31.65 17.66 -9.28
N THR A 184 31.84 16.38 -9.00
CA THR A 184 32.89 15.56 -9.62
C THR A 184 32.34 14.55 -10.61
N GLY A 185 31.03 14.21 -10.53
CA GLY A 185 30.43 13.26 -11.43
C GLY A 185 28.94 13.43 -11.64
N VAL A 186 28.46 12.86 -12.74
CA VAL A 186 27.03 12.76 -13.06
C VAL A 186 26.70 11.30 -13.40
N PHE A 187 25.68 10.76 -12.76
CA PHE A 187 25.17 9.42 -13.03
C PHE A 187 23.74 9.48 -13.60
N ALA A 188 23.37 8.47 -14.37
CA ALA A 188 22.05 8.37 -14.99
C ALA A 188 20.94 8.22 -13.92
N ASP A 189 19.77 8.75 -14.25
CA ASP A 189 18.59 8.53 -13.40
C ASP A 189 18.20 7.05 -13.41
N ILE A 190 17.91 6.54 -12.24
CA ILE A 190 17.42 5.17 -12.07
C ILE A 190 15.90 5.10 -12.01
N PRO A 191 15.29 3.96 -12.38
CA PRO A 191 13.87 3.75 -12.26
C PRO A 191 13.36 4.00 -10.84
N GLN A 192 12.15 4.54 -10.72
CA GLN A 192 11.56 4.90 -9.41
C GLN A 192 11.20 3.68 -8.55
N ASN A 193 11.10 2.47 -9.12
CA ASN A 193 10.95 1.20 -8.42
C ASN A 193 12.27 0.76 -7.76
N ASN A 194 12.78 1.62 -6.89
CA ASN A 194 14.01 1.43 -6.14
C ASN A 194 13.80 1.83 -4.68
N SER A 195 14.31 1.03 -3.77
CA SER A 195 14.27 1.30 -2.32
C SER A 195 15.10 2.53 -1.92
N ASN A 196 16.11 2.89 -2.73
CA ASN A 196 17.04 3.98 -2.49
C ASN A 196 17.16 4.91 -3.71
N VAL A 197 16.20 5.82 -3.88
CA VAL A 197 16.25 6.81 -4.96
C VAL A 197 17.23 7.94 -4.58
N ILE A 198 18.44 7.88 -5.12
CA ILE A 198 19.51 8.85 -4.88
C ILE A 198 19.57 9.84 -6.05
N GLN A 199 19.48 11.13 -5.75
CA GLN A 199 19.67 12.20 -6.72
C GLN A 199 20.94 13.05 -6.42
N VAL A 200 21.36 13.08 -5.14
CA VAL A 200 22.54 13.81 -4.69
C VAL A 200 23.35 12.88 -3.79
N ALA A 201 24.52 12.48 -4.27
CA ALA A 201 25.46 11.60 -3.58
C ALA A 201 26.69 12.40 -3.14
N ILE A 202 26.82 12.65 -1.83
CA ILE A 202 27.93 13.38 -1.21
C ILE A 202 28.96 12.34 -0.73
N SER A 203 30.25 12.64 -0.87
CA SER A 203 31.31 11.77 -0.34
C SER A 203 31.19 11.58 1.16
N TYR A 204 31.18 10.30 1.59
CA TYR A 204 31.17 9.94 3.01
C TYR A 204 32.46 10.34 3.74
N ALA A 205 33.57 10.55 3.03
CA ALA A 205 34.85 10.98 3.60
C ALA A 205 34.75 12.37 4.28
N GLY A 206 33.82 13.21 3.85
CA GLY A 206 33.53 14.50 4.46
C GLY A 206 32.41 14.49 5.50
N PHE A 207 31.88 13.31 5.84
CA PHE A 207 30.79 13.22 6.81
C PHE A 207 31.27 13.35 8.24
N GLU A 208 30.76 14.36 8.95
CA GLU A 208 31.07 14.62 10.35
C GLU A 208 29.89 14.23 11.24
N SER A 209 30.13 13.36 12.20
CA SER A 209 29.16 13.01 13.24
C SER A 209 29.86 12.64 14.55
N ARG A 210 29.24 13.02 15.66
CA ARG A 210 29.68 12.56 16.99
C ARG A 210 29.51 11.05 17.17
N ASN A 211 28.63 10.44 16.40
CA ASN A 211 28.27 9.03 16.51
C ASN A 211 29.16 8.09 15.67
N LEU A 212 30.19 8.61 14.97
CA LEU A 212 31.07 7.80 14.12
C LEU A 212 31.77 6.63 14.86
N LYS A 213 31.92 6.75 16.20
CA LYS A 213 32.53 5.71 17.06
C LYS A 213 31.54 5.05 18.03
N GLU A 214 30.26 5.46 18.00
CA GLU A 214 29.24 5.05 18.97
C GLU A 214 28.49 3.79 18.49
N TRP A 215 28.74 2.67 19.17
CA TRP A 215 28.06 1.41 18.86
C TRP A 215 26.62 1.34 19.38
N ASN A 216 26.31 2.08 20.41
CA ASN A 216 25.00 2.09 21.06
C ASN A 216 24.01 3.09 20.42
N ASN A 217 24.44 3.79 19.37
CA ASN A 217 23.58 4.73 18.63
C ASN A 217 23.24 4.15 17.26
N VAL A 218 22.04 3.62 17.16
CA VAL A 218 21.47 3.16 15.90
C VAL A 218 20.53 4.23 15.38
N ASN A 219 20.73 4.62 14.13
CA ASN A 219 19.93 5.65 13.49
C ASN A 219 19.42 5.14 12.14
N ASP A 220 18.12 5.21 11.93
CA ASP A 220 17.44 4.84 10.68
C ASP A 220 17.90 5.64 9.45
N ALA A 221 18.65 6.71 9.65
CA ALA A 221 19.31 7.44 8.57
C ALA A 221 20.61 6.76 8.08
N SER A 222 21.15 5.77 8.80
CA SER A 222 22.41 5.08 8.50
C SER A 222 22.15 3.65 8.08
N GLU A 223 22.25 3.33 6.80
CA GLU A 223 22.14 1.96 6.27
C GLU A 223 23.50 1.44 5.83
N CYS A 224 23.70 0.14 5.96
CA CYS A 224 24.87 -0.58 5.50
C CYS A 224 24.46 -1.70 4.55
N TYR A 225 25.11 -1.76 3.39
CA TYR A 225 24.91 -2.82 2.42
C TYR A 225 26.22 -3.61 2.25
N VAL A 226 26.09 -4.91 2.10
CA VAL A 226 27.23 -5.81 1.92
C VAL A 226 27.06 -6.60 0.63
N LEU A 227 28.16 -6.82 -0.06
CA LEU A 227 28.25 -7.67 -1.24
C LEU A 227 28.99 -8.95 -0.87
N LEU A 228 28.35 -10.09 -1.03
CA LEU A 228 29.01 -11.39 -0.86
C LEU A 228 29.93 -11.70 -2.04
N LYS A 229 31.06 -12.34 -1.78
CA LYS A 229 31.91 -12.90 -2.83
C LYS A 229 31.16 -13.97 -3.63
N GLU A 230 31.57 -14.20 -4.86
CA GLU A 230 30.98 -15.24 -5.71
C GLU A 230 31.12 -16.63 -5.05
N GLY A 231 30.03 -17.38 -5.07
CA GLY A 231 29.98 -18.72 -4.47
C GLY A 231 29.71 -18.74 -2.95
N GLN A 232 29.69 -17.61 -2.27
CA GLN A 232 29.36 -17.52 -0.83
C GLN A 232 27.85 -17.39 -0.61
N ASN A 233 27.37 -17.93 0.50
CA ASN A 233 25.98 -17.86 0.91
C ASN A 233 25.81 -17.03 2.20
N VAL A 234 24.63 -16.48 2.39
CA VAL A 234 24.28 -15.74 3.62
C VAL A 234 24.39 -16.61 4.89
N ALA A 235 24.24 -17.91 4.76
CA ALA A 235 24.43 -18.85 5.87
C ALA A 235 25.87 -18.83 6.42
N ASP A 236 26.87 -18.57 5.57
CA ASP A 236 28.29 -18.50 5.95
C ASP A 236 28.59 -17.31 6.87
N LEU A 237 27.71 -16.30 6.88
CA LEU A 237 27.81 -15.13 7.76
C LEU A 237 27.39 -15.41 9.21
N GLN A 238 26.69 -16.52 9.49
CA GLN A 238 26.12 -16.77 10.82
C GLN A 238 27.20 -17.06 11.88
N GLY A 239 28.24 -17.77 11.48
CA GLY A 239 29.37 -18.07 12.39
C GLY A 239 30.10 -16.80 12.85
N PRO A 240 30.67 -15.99 11.95
CA PRO A 240 31.31 -14.73 12.28
C PRO A 240 30.39 -13.73 12.99
N LYS A 241 29.07 -13.72 12.67
CA LYS A 241 28.08 -12.83 13.27
C LYS A 241 28.06 -12.91 14.79
N ALA A 242 28.03 -14.09 15.37
CA ALA A 242 27.96 -14.27 16.82
C ALA A 242 29.17 -13.68 17.53
N ALA A 243 30.39 -13.89 16.97
CA ALA A 243 31.63 -13.34 17.49
C ALA A 243 31.67 -11.80 17.33
N PHE A 244 31.18 -11.29 16.19
CA PHE A 244 31.09 -9.86 15.90
C PHE A 244 30.16 -9.13 16.89
N ILE A 245 28.97 -9.66 17.15
CA ILE A 245 28.02 -9.08 18.11
C ILE A 245 28.66 -9.05 19.51
N LYS A 246 29.24 -10.16 19.94
CA LYS A 246 29.92 -10.23 21.25
C LYS A 246 31.07 -9.23 21.38
N LYS A 247 31.78 -8.94 20.29
CA LYS A 247 32.94 -8.03 20.25
C LYS A 247 32.52 -6.56 20.32
N TYR A 248 31.49 -6.18 19.59
CA TYR A 248 31.17 -4.78 19.36
C TYR A 248 29.89 -4.28 20.05
N TYR A 249 28.89 -5.15 20.18
CA TYR A 249 27.62 -4.78 20.81
C TYR A 249 27.68 -5.05 22.33
N VAL A 250 28.54 -4.31 23.01
CA VAL A 250 28.58 -4.32 24.47
C VAL A 250 27.41 -3.49 24.98
N ALA A 251 26.27 -4.13 25.17
CA ALA A 251 25.04 -3.44 25.51
C ALA A 251 25.01 -2.89 26.94
N PRO A 252 24.86 -1.60 27.16
CA PRO A 252 24.23 -1.10 28.35
C PRO A 252 22.70 -1.27 28.15
N GLY A 253 22.07 -2.11 28.96
CA GLY A 253 20.63 -2.36 28.91
C GLY A 253 20.25 -3.84 28.88
N THR A 254 18.96 -4.10 28.94
CA THR A 254 18.40 -5.47 29.07
C THR A 254 18.07 -6.11 27.71
N GLY A 255 18.01 -5.30 26.64
CA GLY A 255 17.77 -5.80 25.28
C GLY A 255 18.98 -6.55 24.72
N LYS A 256 18.74 -7.71 24.08
CA LYS A 256 19.75 -8.47 23.36
C LYS A 256 19.82 -7.97 21.93
N PRO A 257 20.91 -7.25 21.54
CA PRO A 257 21.09 -6.79 20.17
C PRO A 257 21.45 -7.95 19.23
N ASP A 258 20.96 -7.87 18.01
CA ASP A 258 21.37 -8.75 16.92
C ASP A 258 21.32 -8.00 15.59
N ILE A 259 21.94 -8.55 14.56
CA ILE A 259 21.87 -8.06 13.19
C ILE A 259 21.30 -9.13 12.27
N PHE A 260 20.61 -8.69 11.23
CA PHE A 260 20.08 -9.56 10.20
C PHE A 260 20.57 -9.10 8.82
N PHE A 261 20.96 -10.05 7.97
CA PHE A 261 21.34 -9.80 6.59
C PHE A 261 20.11 -9.97 5.70
N GLN A 262 19.46 -8.86 5.40
CA GLN A 262 18.24 -8.83 4.61
C GLN A 262 18.58 -8.83 3.12
N PRO A 263 18.09 -9.82 2.32
CA PRO A 263 18.28 -9.80 0.87
C PRO A 263 17.75 -8.51 0.25
N LEU A 264 18.44 -7.96 -0.74
CA LEU A 264 18.00 -6.73 -1.42
C LEU A 264 16.58 -6.86 -1.97
N ALA A 265 16.23 -8.04 -2.49
CA ALA A 265 14.89 -8.34 -3.00
C ALA A 265 13.76 -8.22 -1.95
N ASP A 266 14.08 -8.25 -0.66
CA ASP A 266 13.11 -8.18 0.43
C ASP A 266 13.02 -6.79 1.08
N VAL A 267 13.93 -5.86 0.75
CA VAL A 267 13.96 -4.50 1.33
C VAL A 267 12.65 -3.75 1.11
N HIS A 268 12.05 -3.89 -0.08
CA HIS A 268 10.76 -3.29 -0.39
C HIS A 268 9.55 -4.03 0.22
N LYS A 269 9.69 -5.31 0.53
CA LYS A 269 8.59 -6.19 0.96
C LYS A 269 8.46 -6.36 2.47
N ASP A 270 9.49 -5.95 3.23
CA ASP A 270 9.53 -6.10 4.68
C ASP A 270 9.09 -4.80 5.38
N GLU A 271 7.89 -4.83 5.93
CA GLU A 271 7.28 -3.70 6.62
C GLU A 271 7.94 -3.41 7.98
N ASN A 272 8.64 -4.37 8.60
CA ASN A 272 9.26 -4.19 9.90
C ASN A 272 10.42 -3.21 9.87
N TYR A 273 11.20 -3.22 8.78
CA TYR A 273 12.37 -2.36 8.64
C TYR A 273 12.09 -1.11 7.79
N GLY A 274 11.19 -1.18 6.81
CA GLY A 274 10.97 -0.08 5.86
C GLY A 274 12.20 0.20 4.97
N ASN A 275 12.17 1.32 4.23
CA ASN A 275 13.26 1.77 3.35
C ASN A 275 13.29 3.31 3.23
N PHE A 276 14.29 3.87 2.53
CA PHE A 276 14.38 5.33 2.34
C PHE A 276 13.35 5.91 1.38
N SER A 277 12.78 5.12 0.49
CA SER A 277 11.67 5.56 -0.37
C SER A 277 10.37 5.74 0.41
N GLN A 278 10.30 5.21 1.64
CA GLN A 278 9.10 5.18 2.50
C GLN A 278 7.92 4.44 1.84
N LYS A 279 8.24 3.57 0.89
CA LYS A 279 7.27 2.73 0.18
C LYS A 279 7.63 1.28 0.44
N THR A 280 6.77 0.60 1.14
CA THR A 280 6.86 -0.86 1.37
C THR A 280 5.50 -1.47 1.05
N THR A 281 5.52 -2.65 0.46
CA THR A 281 4.31 -3.42 0.16
C THR A 281 4.52 -4.85 0.60
N GLY A 282 3.84 -5.24 1.68
CA GLY A 282 4.00 -6.57 2.25
C GLY A 282 3.55 -7.69 1.30
N MET A 283 4.24 -8.83 1.34
CA MET A 283 3.85 -10.01 0.55
C MET A 283 2.39 -10.45 0.79
N LYS A 284 1.87 -10.22 2.00
CA LYS A 284 0.47 -10.55 2.35
C LYS A 284 -0.52 -9.67 1.58
N GLU A 285 -0.18 -8.40 1.34
CA GLU A 285 -1.00 -7.47 0.54
C GLU A 285 -0.97 -7.85 -0.94
N ILE A 286 0.21 -8.21 -1.47
CA ILE A 286 0.40 -8.70 -2.84
C ILE A 286 -0.45 -9.96 -3.08
N TRP A 287 -0.40 -10.94 -2.16
CA TRP A 287 -1.23 -12.14 -2.24
C TRP A 287 -2.72 -11.83 -2.11
N GLY A 288 -3.10 -10.88 -1.25
CA GLY A 288 -4.49 -10.41 -1.13
C GLY A 288 -5.05 -9.88 -2.44
N LEU A 289 -4.27 -9.03 -3.13
CA LEU A 289 -4.65 -8.50 -4.45
C LEU A 289 -4.72 -9.60 -5.52
N ALA A 290 -3.78 -10.55 -5.52
CA ALA A 290 -3.80 -11.68 -6.44
C ALA A 290 -5.07 -12.53 -6.27
N VAL A 291 -5.47 -12.82 -5.03
CA VAL A 291 -6.71 -13.56 -4.71
C VAL A 291 -7.95 -12.79 -5.19
N ILE A 292 -7.98 -11.47 -5.03
CA ILE A 292 -9.08 -10.64 -5.55
C ILE A 292 -9.13 -10.73 -7.08
N GLY A 293 -7.99 -10.65 -7.78
CA GLY A 293 -7.92 -10.83 -9.23
C GLY A 293 -8.48 -12.19 -9.68
N VAL A 294 -8.12 -13.26 -8.98
CA VAL A 294 -8.67 -14.61 -9.23
C VAL A 294 -10.18 -14.64 -9.01
N PHE A 295 -10.70 -14.03 -7.95
CA PHE A 295 -12.16 -13.99 -7.69
C PHE A 295 -12.93 -13.24 -8.75
N LEU A 296 -12.41 -12.09 -9.21
CA LEU A 296 -13.01 -11.33 -10.31
C LEU A 296 -13.05 -12.16 -11.60
N MET A 297 -11.95 -12.84 -11.91
CA MET A 297 -11.86 -13.69 -13.09
C MET A 297 -12.79 -14.92 -13.01
N LEU A 298 -12.81 -15.60 -11.87
CA LEU A 298 -13.73 -16.72 -11.64
C LEU A 298 -15.18 -16.29 -11.79
N THR A 299 -15.56 -15.13 -11.24
CA THR A 299 -16.91 -14.58 -11.36
C THR A 299 -17.27 -14.30 -12.84
N ALA A 300 -16.34 -13.73 -13.61
CA ALA A 300 -16.55 -13.50 -15.04
C ALA A 300 -16.68 -14.82 -15.83
N CYS A 301 -15.84 -15.82 -15.54
CA CYS A 301 -15.91 -17.15 -16.19
C CYS A 301 -17.20 -17.89 -15.80
N ILE A 302 -17.59 -17.89 -14.52
CA ILE A 302 -18.84 -18.48 -14.04
C ILE A 302 -20.04 -17.87 -14.76
N ASN A 303 -20.02 -16.55 -14.89
CA ASN A 303 -21.06 -15.83 -15.62
C ASN A 303 -21.17 -16.29 -17.07
N PHE A 304 -20.02 -16.38 -17.77
CA PHE A 304 -19.98 -16.91 -19.12
C PHE A 304 -20.51 -18.36 -19.20
N VAL A 305 -20.07 -19.25 -18.32
CA VAL A 305 -20.53 -20.67 -18.26
C VAL A 305 -22.04 -20.75 -18.06
N ASN A 306 -22.60 -19.93 -17.16
CA ASN A 306 -24.03 -19.87 -16.89
C ASN A 306 -24.83 -19.46 -18.14
N LEU A 307 -24.36 -18.45 -18.88
CA LEU A 307 -24.99 -17.97 -20.11
C LEU A 307 -24.80 -18.94 -21.26
N ALA A 308 -23.62 -19.53 -21.44
CA ALA A 308 -23.33 -20.49 -22.49
C ALA A 308 -24.13 -21.79 -22.34
N THR A 309 -24.24 -22.31 -21.10
CA THR A 309 -25.05 -23.50 -20.82
C THR A 309 -26.54 -23.24 -20.95
N ALA A 310 -27.00 -22.04 -20.60
CA ALA A 310 -28.37 -21.64 -20.85
C ALA A 310 -28.65 -21.64 -22.36
N GLN A 311 -27.80 -21.05 -23.19
CA GLN A 311 -27.94 -21.03 -24.66
C GLN A 311 -27.82 -22.42 -25.32
N ALA A 312 -27.16 -23.39 -24.65
CA ALA A 312 -26.99 -24.75 -25.15
C ALA A 312 -28.30 -25.43 -25.50
N VAL A 313 -29.37 -25.14 -24.75
CA VAL A 313 -30.70 -25.71 -25.01
C VAL A 313 -31.27 -25.21 -26.34
N SER A 314 -31.11 -23.95 -26.68
CA SER A 314 -31.60 -23.41 -27.96
C SER A 314 -30.80 -23.94 -29.18
N ARG A 315 -29.54 -24.35 -28.95
CA ARG A 315 -28.68 -24.96 -30.00
C ARG A 315 -28.76 -26.50 -30.08
N SER A 316 -29.55 -27.13 -29.20
CA SER A 316 -29.62 -28.59 -29.11
C SER A 316 -30.06 -29.24 -30.45
N LYS A 317 -31.04 -28.64 -31.11
CA LYS A 317 -31.56 -29.12 -32.41
C LYS A 317 -30.50 -29.08 -33.51
N GLU A 318 -29.72 -27.98 -33.58
CA GLU A 318 -28.60 -27.83 -34.54
C GLU A 318 -27.52 -28.89 -34.30
N VAL A 319 -27.12 -29.08 -33.01
CA VAL A 319 -26.14 -30.12 -32.64
C VAL A 319 -26.65 -31.54 -32.91
N GLY A 320 -27.93 -31.77 -32.64
CA GLY A 320 -28.58 -33.05 -32.96
C GLY A 320 -28.52 -33.41 -34.47
N VAL A 321 -28.87 -32.45 -35.32
CA VAL A 321 -28.81 -32.62 -36.80
C VAL A 321 -27.36 -32.91 -37.23
N ARG A 322 -26.37 -32.13 -36.75
CA ARG A 322 -24.97 -32.35 -37.13
C ARG A 322 -24.44 -33.72 -36.70
N LYS A 323 -24.86 -34.23 -35.52
CA LYS A 323 -24.50 -35.59 -35.08
C LYS A 323 -25.11 -36.68 -35.96
N VAL A 324 -26.37 -36.51 -36.39
CA VAL A 324 -27.01 -37.44 -37.33
C VAL A 324 -26.30 -37.43 -38.68
N MET A 325 -25.77 -36.26 -39.09
CA MET A 325 -24.94 -36.10 -40.31
C MET A 325 -23.48 -36.58 -40.13
N GLY A 326 -23.13 -37.23 -39.03
CA GLY A 326 -21.82 -37.87 -38.84
C GLY A 326 -20.73 -37.06 -38.10
N SER A 327 -21.06 -35.87 -37.52
CA SER A 327 -20.06 -35.09 -36.75
C SER A 327 -19.64 -35.82 -35.47
N ARG A 328 -18.33 -35.96 -35.25
CA ARG A 328 -17.77 -36.55 -34.02
C ARG A 328 -17.90 -35.61 -32.83
N ARG A 329 -17.89 -36.16 -31.63
CA ARG A 329 -17.97 -35.41 -30.38
C ARG A 329 -16.80 -34.43 -30.25
N SER A 330 -15.58 -34.84 -30.66
CA SER A 330 -14.38 -33.99 -30.66
C SER A 330 -14.50 -32.77 -31.56
N ASP A 331 -15.14 -32.94 -32.77
CA ASP A 331 -15.28 -31.83 -33.72
C ASP A 331 -16.21 -30.76 -33.21
N LEU A 332 -17.30 -31.17 -32.55
CA LEU A 332 -18.21 -30.24 -31.87
C LEU A 332 -17.55 -29.54 -30.67
N MET A 333 -16.78 -30.27 -29.85
CA MET A 333 -16.03 -29.68 -28.74
C MET A 333 -15.04 -28.62 -29.23
N LEU A 334 -14.26 -28.98 -30.28
CA LEU A 334 -13.27 -28.04 -30.85
C LEU A 334 -13.95 -26.80 -31.46
N GLN A 335 -15.11 -26.96 -32.08
CA GLN A 335 -15.88 -25.84 -32.63
C GLN A 335 -16.36 -24.89 -31.52
N PHE A 336 -16.93 -25.43 -30.41
CA PHE A 336 -17.38 -24.59 -29.30
C PHE A 336 -16.19 -23.91 -28.55
N LEU A 337 -15.08 -24.61 -28.37
CA LEU A 337 -13.86 -24.02 -27.83
C LEU A 337 -13.31 -22.90 -28.71
N THR A 338 -13.33 -23.09 -30.05
CA THR A 338 -12.92 -22.03 -30.99
C THR A 338 -13.83 -20.80 -30.89
N GLU A 339 -15.17 -21.03 -30.76
CA GLU A 339 -16.14 -19.94 -30.58
C GLU A 339 -15.86 -19.17 -29.28
N THR A 340 -15.61 -19.89 -28.18
CA THR A 340 -15.27 -19.26 -26.88
C THR A 340 -13.93 -18.51 -26.92
N LEU A 341 -12.90 -19.11 -27.52
CA LEU A 341 -11.59 -18.45 -27.68
C LEU A 341 -11.70 -17.17 -28.51
N THR A 342 -12.49 -17.21 -29.62
CA THR A 342 -12.73 -16.01 -30.44
C THR A 342 -13.41 -14.90 -29.63
N LEU A 343 -14.41 -15.24 -28.82
CA LEU A 343 -15.13 -14.31 -27.99
C LEU A 343 -14.20 -13.73 -26.88
N THR A 344 -13.38 -14.59 -26.25
CA THR A 344 -12.40 -14.19 -25.25
C THR A 344 -11.33 -13.27 -25.85
N PHE A 345 -10.94 -13.51 -27.11
CA PHE A 345 -10.01 -12.62 -27.82
C PHE A 345 -10.59 -11.20 -28.02
N PHE A 346 -11.85 -11.10 -28.44
CA PHE A 346 -12.52 -9.80 -28.56
C PHE A 346 -12.69 -9.13 -27.18
N ALA A 347 -12.98 -9.93 -26.14
CA ALA A 347 -13.02 -9.43 -24.77
C ALA A 347 -11.66 -8.92 -24.32
N LEU A 348 -10.55 -9.56 -24.71
CA LEU A 348 -9.20 -9.07 -24.41
C LEU A 348 -8.91 -7.72 -25.08
N LEU A 349 -9.28 -7.55 -26.37
CA LEU A 349 -9.09 -6.27 -27.05
C LEU A 349 -9.81 -5.14 -26.32
N LEU A 350 -11.05 -5.37 -25.89
CA LEU A 350 -11.78 -4.38 -25.09
C LEU A 350 -11.17 -4.21 -23.69
N ALA A 351 -10.67 -5.29 -23.08
CA ALA A 351 -9.98 -5.24 -21.81
C ALA A 351 -8.71 -4.37 -21.88
N CYS A 352 -7.96 -4.41 -22.98
CA CYS A 352 -6.80 -3.52 -23.17
C CYS A 352 -7.22 -2.04 -23.18
N VAL A 353 -8.31 -1.71 -23.88
CA VAL A 353 -8.84 -0.34 -23.90
C VAL A 353 -9.26 0.12 -22.48
N ILE A 354 -9.96 -0.76 -21.75
CA ILE A 354 -10.36 -0.46 -20.36
C ILE A 354 -9.13 -0.29 -19.46
N THR A 355 -8.12 -1.15 -19.62
CA THR A 355 -6.87 -1.09 -18.86
C THR A 355 -6.15 0.23 -19.10
N GLU A 356 -5.97 0.63 -20.36
CA GLU A 356 -5.31 1.90 -20.72
C GLU A 356 -6.07 3.10 -20.15
N ALA A 357 -7.40 3.12 -20.23
CA ALA A 357 -8.24 4.18 -19.70
C ALA A 357 -8.22 4.24 -18.15
N ALA A 358 -8.09 3.11 -17.46
CA ALA A 358 -8.09 3.04 -15.99
C ALA A 358 -6.69 3.24 -15.37
N LEU A 359 -5.62 3.00 -16.13
CA LEU A 359 -4.24 3.02 -15.64
C LEU A 359 -3.82 4.36 -15.03
N PRO A 360 -4.15 5.56 -15.61
CA PRO A 360 -3.80 6.84 -14.99
C PRO A 360 -4.44 7.02 -13.60
N GLY A 361 -5.67 6.54 -13.41
CA GLY A 361 -6.35 6.56 -12.11
C GLY A 361 -5.66 5.66 -11.09
N LEU A 362 -5.22 4.47 -11.51
CA LEU A 362 -4.45 3.56 -10.66
C LEU A 362 -3.08 4.14 -10.32
N ALA A 363 -2.37 4.69 -11.29
CA ALA A 363 -1.06 5.34 -11.10
C ALA A 363 -1.15 6.52 -10.11
N ALA A 364 -2.18 7.35 -10.22
CA ALA A 364 -2.43 8.45 -9.30
C ALA A 364 -2.77 7.96 -7.88
N LEU A 365 -3.55 6.87 -7.76
CA LEU A 365 -3.92 6.29 -6.47
C LEU A 365 -2.71 5.79 -5.68
N PHE A 366 -1.79 5.12 -6.37
CA PHE A 366 -0.55 4.58 -5.76
C PHE A 366 0.61 5.59 -5.75
N LYS A 367 0.46 6.75 -6.41
CA LYS A 367 1.55 7.73 -6.64
C LYS A 367 2.78 7.08 -7.29
N GLU A 368 2.55 6.16 -8.25
CA GLU A 368 3.58 5.39 -8.95
C GLU A 368 3.49 5.59 -10.46
N LYS A 369 4.63 5.51 -11.14
CA LYS A 369 4.69 5.55 -12.60
C LYS A 369 4.41 4.17 -13.19
N LEU A 370 3.15 3.81 -13.30
CA LEU A 370 2.73 2.56 -13.95
C LEU A 370 2.62 2.78 -15.46
N SER A 371 3.06 1.81 -16.26
CA SER A 371 2.96 1.86 -17.72
C SER A 371 2.40 0.55 -18.27
N PHE A 372 1.60 0.68 -19.33
CA PHE A 372 1.07 -0.45 -20.09
C PHE A 372 1.69 -0.45 -21.48
N SER A 373 2.89 -1.01 -21.61
CA SER A 373 3.60 -1.10 -22.90
C SER A 373 3.85 -2.56 -23.26
N LEU A 374 3.15 -3.03 -24.29
CA LEU A 374 3.24 -4.43 -24.75
C LEU A 374 4.59 -4.73 -25.42
N LEU A 375 5.17 -3.73 -26.12
CA LEU A 375 6.44 -3.89 -26.83
C LEU A 375 7.64 -3.85 -25.87
N GLN A 376 7.61 -2.97 -24.88
CA GLN A 376 8.70 -2.81 -23.92
C GLN A 376 8.64 -3.86 -22.78
N GLN A 377 7.46 -4.48 -22.57
CA GLN A 377 7.23 -5.40 -21.48
C GLN A 377 6.61 -6.73 -21.95
N PRO A 378 7.38 -7.62 -22.57
CA PRO A 378 6.86 -8.87 -23.17
C PRO A 378 6.17 -9.81 -22.17
N VAL A 379 6.49 -9.68 -20.88
CA VAL A 379 5.85 -10.46 -19.81
C VAL A 379 4.35 -10.11 -19.69
N ILE A 380 3.95 -8.86 -19.93
CA ILE A 380 2.53 -8.46 -19.94
C ILE A 380 1.82 -9.16 -21.09
N LEU A 381 2.43 -9.18 -22.27
CA LEU A 381 1.88 -9.88 -23.44
C LEU A 381 1.73 -11.38 -23.17
N LEU A 382 2.74 -12.02 -22.58
CA LEU A 382 2.70 -13.43 -22.21
C LEU A 382 1.57 -13.73 -21.21
N PHE A 383 1.42 -12.86 -20.18
CA PHE A 383 0.32 -12.96 -19.24
C PHE A 383 -1.05 -12.85 -19.92
N MET A 384 -1.22 -11.90 -20.83
CA MET A 384 -2.47 -11.69 -21.58
C MET A 384 -2.80 -12.89 -22.46
N LEU A 385 -1.83 -13.48 -23.15
CA LEU A 385 -1.99 -14.69 -23.95
C LEU A 385 -2.37 -15.88 -23.05
N GLY A 386 -1.68 -16.05 -21.93
CA GLY A 386 -2.04 -17.05 -20.92
C GLY A 386 -3.45 -16.86 -20.38
N LEU A 387 -3.86 -15.61 -20.15
CA LEU A 387 -5.19 -15.26 -19.69
C LEU A 387 -6.28 -15.65 -20.71
N VAL A 388 -6.06 -15.39 -22.01
CA VAL A 388 -7.01 -15.82 -23.07
C VAL A 388 -7.17 -17.33 -23.09
N VAL A 389 -6.06 -18.08 -23.04
CA VAL A 389 -6.09 -19.55 -23.03
C VAL A 389 -6.79 -20.07 -21.77
N PHE A 390 -6.43 -19.53 -20.62
CA PHE A 390 -7.01 -19.93 -19.34
C PHE A 390 -8.51 -19.66 -19.27
N VAL A 391 -8.94 -18.45 -19.63
CA VAL A 391 -10.34 -18.05 -19.64
C VAL A 391 -11.12 -18.83 -20.71
N GLY A 392 -10.56 -18.93 -21.91
CA GLY A 392 -11.18 -19.69 -23.01
C GLY A 392 -11.40 -21.15 -22.66
N PHE A 393 -10.45 -21.76 -21.94
CA PHE A 393 -10.58 -23.14 -21.45
C PHE A 393 -11.59 -23.23 -20.30
N LEU A 394 -11.44 -22.46 -19.23
CA LEU A 394 -12.35 -22.49 -18.08
C LEU A 394 -13.80 -22.21 -18.47
N ALA A 395 -14.01 -21.19 -19.28
CA ALA A 395 -15.34 -20.77 -19.68
C ALA A 395 -15.93 -21.69 -20.76
N GLY A 396 -15.10 -22.20 -21.69
CA GLY A 396 -15.55 -22.97 -22.86
C GLY A 396 -15.64 -24.48 -22.67
N PHE A 397 -14.79 -25.07 -21.83
CA PHE A 397 -14.66 -26.53 -21.71
C PHE A 397 -15.96 -27.21 -21.24
N TYR A 398 -16.55 -26.70 -20.15
CA TYR A 398 -17.77 -27.30 -19.61
C TYR A 398 -18.99 -27.18 -20.57
N PRO A 399 -19.32 -25.99 -21.10
CA PRO A 399 -20.38 -25.90 -22.12
C PRO A 399 -20.14 -26.79 -23.34
N ALA A 400 -18.90 -26.86 -23.83
CA ALA A 400 -18.53 -27.71 -24.95
C ALA A 400 -18.75 -29.22 -24.66
N MET A 401 -18.39 -29.65 -23.44
CA MET A 401 -18.59 -31.02 -22.97
C MET A 401 -20.09 -31.39 -22.90
N VAL A 402 -20.91 -30.49 -22.33
CA VAL A 402 -22.36 -30.70 -22.19
C VAL A 402 -23.04 -30.77 -23.58
N LEU A 403 -22.77 -29.78 -24.45
CA LEU A 403 -23.35 -29.69 -25.78
C LEU A 403 -22.95 -30.90 -26.65
N SER A 404 -21.68 -31.27 -26.63
CA SER A 404 -21.17 -32.41 -27.40
C SER A 404 -21.67 -33.76 -26.88
N GLY A 405 -22.14 -33.83 -25.61
CA GLY A 405 -22.71 -35.04 -24.98
C GLY A 405 -24.19 -35.34 -25.35
N LEU A 406 -24.91 -34.38 -25.94
CA LEU A 406 -26.35 -34.52 -26.24
C LEU A 406 -26.67 -35.73 -27.12
N ARG A 407 -27.74 -36.50 -26.76
CA ARG A 407 -28.27 -37.62 -27.56
C ARG A 407 -29.11 -37.06 -28.72
N PRO A 408 -28.82 -37.41 -29.98
CA PRO A 408 -29.52 -36.85 -31.17
C PRO A 408 -31.06 -37.05 -31.16
N ALA A 409 -31.51 -38.21 -30.71
CA ALA A 409 -32.94 -38.54 -30.68
C ALA A 409 -33.76 -37.63 -29.74
N LEU A 410 -33.17 -37.20 -28.61
CA LEU A 410 -33.83 -36.29 -27.67
C LEU A 410 -33.78 -34.85 -28.17
N ALA A 411 -32.72 -34.50 -28.85
CA ALA A 411 -32.49 -33.15 -29.41
C ALA A 411 -33.47 -32.82 -30.54
N ILE A 412 -33.77 -33.79 -31.40
CA ILE A 412 -34.68 -33.61 -32.56
C ILE A 412 -36.17 -33.60 -32.10
N LYS A 413 -36.52 -34.39 -31.06
CA LYS A 413 -37.91 -34.48 -30.54
C LYS A 413 -38.32 -33.32 -29.62
N ASN A 414 -37.52 -32.22 -29.50
CA ASN A 414 -37.76 -31.10 -28.60
C ASN A 414 -38.01 -31.47 -27.11
N LYS A 415 -37.61 -32.67 -26.68
CA LYS A 415 -37.75 -33.16 -25.28
C LYS A 415 -36.50 -32.90 -24.41
N VAL A 416 -35.60 -32.06 -24.91
CA VAL A 416 -34.40 -31.67 -24.14
C VAL A 416 -34.80 -30.63 -23.09
N SER A 417 -35.01 -31.08 -21.85
CA SER A 417 -35.19 -30.15 -20.72
C SER A 417 -33.88 -30.01 -19.96
N ILE A 418 -33.70 -28.87 -19.31
CA ILE A 418 -32.49 -28.54 -18.50
C ILE A 418 -32.29 -29.58 -17.39
N GLY A 419 -33.39 -30.15 -16.82
CA GLY A 419 -33.32 -31.17 -15.77
C GLY A 419 -32.69 -32.48 -16.25
N ASN A 420 -32.93 -32.86 -17.52
CA ASN A 420 -32.42 -34.13 -18.12
C ASN A 420 -30.96 -34.05 -18.58
N MET A 421 -30.37 -32.85 -18.59
CA MET A 421 -28.98 -32.63 -19.08
C MET A 421 -27.91 -32.64 -17.96
N GLY A 422 -28.30 -32.84 -16.68
CA GLY A 422 -27.36 -32.76 -15.56
C GLY A 422 -26.80 -31.35 -15.31
N GLY A 423 -27.11 -30.36 -16.15
CA GLY A 423 -26.58 -29.01 -16.09
C GLY A 423 -27.33 -28.06 -15.13
N GLY A 424 -28.53 -28.43 -14.69
CA GLY A 424 -29.35 -27.56 -13.81
C GLY A 424 -28.77 -27.35 -12.43
N ALA A 425 -28.34 -28.45 -11.80
CA ALA A 425 -27.74 -28.43 -10.48
C ALA A 425 -26.38 -27.70 -10.47
N LEU A 426 -25.49 -27.96 -11.44
CA LEU A 426 -24.21 -27.29 -11.52
C LEU A 426 -24.35 -25.78 -11.71
N ARG A 427 -25.30 -25.34 -12.56
CA ARG A 427 -25.60 -23.93 -12.73
C ARG A 427 -26.05 -23.27 -11.45
N GLN A 428 -26.90 -23.94 -10.64
CA GLN A 428 -27.31 -23.43 -9.32
C GLN A 428 -26.10 -23.30 -8.39
N VAL A 429 -25.22 -24.30 -8.34
CA VAL A 429 -23.97 -24.26 -7.57
C VAL A 429 -23.07 -23.12 -8.02
N LEU A 430 -22.88 -22.94 -9.33
CA LEU A 430 -22.06 -21.84 -9.87
C LEU A 430 -22.63 -20.47 -9.51
N VAL A 431 -23.96 -20.29 -9.55
CA VAL A 431 -24.63 -19.05 -9.12
C VAL A 431 -24.40 -18.83 -7.62
N VAL A 432 -24.56 -19.86 -6.78
CA VAL A 432 -24.30 -19.77 -5.33
C VAL A 432 -22.83 -19.38 -5.05
N VAL A 433 -21.87 -20.03 -5.73
CA VAL A 433 -20.44 -19.70 -5.59
C VAL A 433 -20.16 -18.25 -6.00
N GLN A 434 -20.70 -17.81 -7.14
CA GLN A 434 -20.56 -16.44 -7.64
C GLN A 434 -21.06 -15.40 -6.62
N PHE A 435 -22.28 -15.62 -6.07
CA PHE A 435 -22.83 -14.73 -5.05
C PHE A 435 -22.07 -14.82 -3.73
N ALA A 436 -21.59 -16.02 -3.34
CA ALA A 436 -20.76 -16.16 -2.14
C ALA A 436 -19.47 -15.32 -2.25
N LEU A 437 -18.74 -15.38 -3.37
CA LEU A 437 -17.57 -14.56 -3.64
C LEU A 437 -17.91 -13.06 -3.59
N THR A 438 -19.05 -12.68 -4.20
CA THR A 438 -19.51 -11.28 -4.18
C THR A 438 -19.79 -10.80 -2.75
N VAL A 439 -20.50 -11.60 -1.95
CA VAL A 439 -20.82 -11.26 -0.55
C VAL A 439 -19.56 -11.17 0.32
N VAL A 440 -18.60 -12.07 0.15
CA VAL A 440 -17.30 -12.01 0.86
C VAL A 440 -16.59 -10.69 0.58
N LEU A 441 -16.52 -10.27 -0.70
CA LEU A 441 -15.86 -8.99 -1.07
C LEU A 441 -16.65 -7.76 -0.58
N ILE A 442 -17.98 -7.78 -0.65
CA ILE A 442 -18.80 -6.67 -0.12
C ILE A 442 -18.60 -6.55 1.40
N THR A 443 -18.67 -7.67 2.13
CA THR A 443 -18.48 -7.68 3.58
C THR A 443 -17.08 -7.19 3.96
N GLY A 444 -16.05 -7.69 3.26
CA GLY A 444 -14.67 -7.21 3.46
C GLY A 444 -14.54 -5.70 3.22
N THR A 445 -15.12 -5.19 2.13
CA THR A 445 -15.12 -3.75 1.84
C THR A 445 -15.79 -2.95 2.95
N LEU A 446 -16.98 -3.36 3.42
CA LEU A 446 -17.71 -2.66 4.47
C LEU A 446 -16.91 -2.60 5.78
N VAL A 447 -16.25 -3.72 6.14
CA VAL A 447 -15.43 -3.79 7.36
C VAL A 447 -14.18 -2.92 7.24
N VAL A 448 -13.46 -2.96 6.09
CA VAL A 448 -12.30 -2.11 5.85
C VAL A 448 -12.67 -0.63 5.96
N LEU A 449 -13.76 -0.21 5.32
CA LEU A 449 -14.23 1.17 5.39
C LEU A 449 -14.61 1.60 6.81
N LYS A 450 -15.29 0.72 7.55
CA LYS A 450 -15.67 1.00 8.94
C LYS A 450 -14.46 1.05 9.87
N GLN A 451 -13.44 0.20 9.66
CA GLN A 451 -12.18 0.26 10.39
C GLN A 451 -11.45 1.57 10.11
N MET A 452 -11.41 2.01 8.85
CA MET A 452 -10.82 3.31 8.48
C MET A 452 -11.53 4.48 9.14
N GLN A 453 -12.87 4.47 9.12
CA GLN A 453 -13.66 5.48 9.80
C GLN A 453 -13.38 5.50 11.31
N PHE A 454 -13.38 4.33 11.95
CA PHE A 454 -13.07 4.19 13.37
C PHE A 454 -11.69 4.76 13.73
N MET A 455 -10.67 4.50 12.89
CA MET A 455 -9.31 5.01 13.12
C MET A 455 -9.24 6.54 12.96
N ARG A 456 -10.04 7.13 12.06
CA ARG A 456 -10.10 8.60 11.89
C ARG A 456 -10.83 9.30 13.03
N GLU A 457 -11.87 8.67 13.58
CA GLU A 457 -12.74 9.27 14.60
C GLU A 457 -12.23 9.03 16.02
N LYS A 458 -11.28 8.10 16.19
CA LYS A 458 -10.74 7.77 17.51
C LYS A 458 -9.99 8.95 18.11
N PRO A 459 -10.32 9.38 19.34
CA PRO A 459 -9.57 10.43 20.02
C PRO A 459 -8.09 10.05 20.20
N LEU A 460 -7.20 10.90 19.72
CA LEU A 460 -5.74 10.67 19.78
C LEU A 460 -5.13 11.02 21.15
N GLY A 461 -5.89 11.65 22.03
CA GLY A 461 -5.41 12.14 23.33
C GLY A 461 -4.75 13.52 23.27
N PHE A 462 -4.77 14.17 22.10
CA PHE A 462 -4.29 15.53 21.86
C PHE A 462 -5.12 16.21 20.75
N ASN A 463 -4.95 17.52 20.63
CA ASN A 463 -5.60 18.28 19.56
C ASN A 463 -4.65 18.38 18.34
N ALA A 464 -5.09 17.89 17.20
CA ALA A 464 -4.34 17.95 15.94
C ALA A 464 -4.80 19.10 15.02
N SER A 465 -6.01 19.66 15.24
CA SER A 465 -6.66 20.57 14.30
C SER A 465 -5.96 21.92 14.22
N ALA A 466 -5.79 22.39 13.00
CA ALA A 466 -5.22 23.71 12.69
C ALA A 466 -3.84 23.95 13.37
N ILE A 467 -2.97 22.92 13.37
CA ILE A 467 -1.59 23.03 13.82
C ILE A 467 -0.68 22.89 12.60
N ALA A 468 0.03 23.97 12.28
CA ALA A 468 1.11 23.94 11.30
C ALA A 468 2.44 23.56 11.97
N LEU A 469 3.28 22.85 11.24
CA LEU A 469 4.54 22.30 11.69
C LEU A 469 5.70 22.78 10.79
N PRO A 470 6.01 24.10 10.75
CA PRO A 470 7.16 24.59 10.04
C PRO A 470 8.47 24.03 10.62
N ASN A 471 9.32 23.51 9.74
CA ASN A 471 10.66 23.11 10.09
C ASN A 471 11.51 24.34 10.44
N VAL A 472 12.37 24.21 11.43
CA VAL A 472 13.29 25.28 11.84
C VAL A 472 14.73 24.78 11.82
N PRO A 473 15.67 25.60 11.30
CA PRO A 473 17.08 25.22 11.32
C PRO A 473 17.58 25.12 12.76
N ALA A 474 18.39 24.11 13.05
CA ALA A 474 18.92 23.81 14.39
C ALA A 474 20.45 24.01 14.49
N ASP A 475 21.06 24.68 13.50
CA ASP A 475 22.46 25.09 13.58
C ASP A 475 22.66 26.19 14.66
N SER A 476 23.90 26.36 15.12
CA SER A 476 24.22 27.23 16.24
C SER A 476 23.78 28.68 16.07
N LEU A 477 23.83 29.23 14.85
CA LEU A 477 23.41 30.61 14.55
C LEU A 477 21.88 30.73 14.50
N SER A 478 21.23 29.74 13.94
CA SER A 478 19.76 29.69 13.85
C SER A 478 19.10 29.51 15.21
N LEU A 479 19.71 28.75 16.13
CA LEU A 479 19.23 28.58 17.51
C LEU A 479 19.10 29.89 18.27
N LEU A 480 19.98 30.90 18.00
CA LEU A 480 19.90 32.22 18.60
C LEU A 480 18.64 33.00 18.16
N LYS A 481 18.10 32.69 17.01
CA LYS A 481 16.92 33.35 16.44
C LYS A 481 15.60 32.68 16.83
N HIS A 482 15.60 31.49 17.44
CA HIS A 482 14.39 30.74 17.78
C HIS A 482 13.44 31.57 18.68
N ASP A 483 13.94 32.18 19.77
CA ASP A 483 13.10 32.97 20.67
C ASP A 483 12.48 34.18 19.93
N ILE A 484 13.25 34.84 19.05
CA ILE A 484 12.77 35.95 18.23
C ILE A 484 11.69 35.49 17.29
N LEU A 485 11.91 34.37 16.60
CA LEU A 485 10.91 33.79 15.69
C LEU A 485 9.61 33.48 16.43
N LYS A 486 9.69 32.78 17.58
CA LYS A 486 8.52 32.42 18.37
C LYS A 486 7.74 33.65 18.82
N THR A 487 8.43 34.67 19.32
CA THR A 487 7.79 35.93 19.76
C THR A 487 7.08 36.63 18.60
N ARG A 488 7.71 36.74 17.44
CA ARG A 488 7.07 37.33 16.23
C ARG A 488 5.88 36.55 15.75
N ILE A 489 5.94 35.22 15.75
CA ILE A 489 4.84 34.35 15.33
C ILE A 489 3.67 34.47 16.31
N LEU A 490 3.90 34.51 17.61
CA LEU A 490 2.85 34.69 18.62
C LEU A 490 2.12 36.04 18.49
N ASN A 491 2.76 37.06 17.92
CA ASN A 491 2.14 38.37 17.66
C ASN A 491 1.33 38.41 16.34
N ILE A 492 1.30 37.34 15.55
CA ILE A 492 0.47 37.26 14.35
C ILE A 492 -1.00 37.08 14.78
N PRO A 493 -1.94 37.94 14.36
CA PRO A 493 -3.36 37.74 14.64
C PRO A 493 -3.85 36.39 14.11
N GLY A 494 -4.55 35.63 14.95
CA GLY A 494 -5.01 34.27 14.64
C GLY A 494 -4.06 33.17 15.09
N VAL A 495 -2.87 33.45 15.59
CA VAL A 495 -2.01 32.47 16.28
C VAL A 495 -2.43 32.34 17.74
N LEU A 496 -2.74 31.14 18.18
CA LEU A 496 -3.19 30.83 19.54
C LEU A 496 -2.07 30.38 20.46
N SER A 497 -1.12 29.62 19.94
CA SER A 497 0.09 29.16 20.68
C SER A 497 1.16 28.69 19.72
N ALA A 498 2.41 28.67 20.19
CA ALA A 498 3.55 28.16 19.45
C ALA A 498 4.49 27.40 20.39
N SER A 499 5.05 26.27 19.94
CA SER A 499 5.96 25.43 20.75
C SER A 499 7.08 24.87 19.90
N PHE A 500 8.31 25.00 20.36
CA PHE A 500 9.43 24.29 19.75
C PHE A 500 9.49 22.83 20.22
N CYS A 501 9.70 21.92 19.27
CA CYS A 501 9.81 20.50 19.58
C CYS A 501 10.70 19.76 18.56
N SER A 502 11.12 18.55 18.92
CA SER A 502 11.75 17.62 17.97
C SER A 502 10.71 16.91 17.09
N ALA A 503 9.54 16.65 17.66
CA ALA A 503 8.44 15.95 17.00
C ALA A 503 7.09 16.28 17.66
N ALA A 504 6.02 16.24 16.88
CA ALA A 504 4.65 16.32 17.37
C ALA A 504 4.31 15.12 18.27
N PRO A 505 3.19 15.14 19.04
CA PRO A 505 2.78 14.00 19.87
C PRO A 505 2.73 12.70 19.09
N SER A 506 1.96 12.63 18.00
CA SER A 506 2.01 11.52 17.03
C SER A 506 3.02 11.84 15.94
N SER A 507 4.04 11.03 15.83
CA SER A 507 5.13 11.21 14.84
C SER A 507 5.72 9.86 14.46
N GLY A 508 6.09 9.72 13.17
CA GLY A 508 6.90 8.58 12.70
C GLY A 508 8.34 8.61 13.20
N ASP A 509 8.82 9.79 13.63
CA ASP A 509 10.16 9.95 14.21
C ASP A 509 10.12 9.64 15.72
N ASN A 510 10.55 8.45 16.08
CA ASN A 510 10.59 7.96 17.45
C ASN A 510 12.02 7.70 17.90
N ASN A 511 12.36 8.26 19.04
CA ASN A 511 13.69 8.14 19.64
C ASN A 511 13.60 7.23 20.86
N LEU A 512 13.88 5.95 20.68
CA LEU A 512 13.82 4.95 21.73
C LEU A 512 15.12 4.98 22.54
N THR A 513 15.01 5.02 23.86
CA THR A 513 16.15 5.17 24.75
C THR A 513 15.98 4.32 26.00
N ASN A 514 17.06 3.67 26.43
CA ASN A 514 17.11 2.98 27.71
C ASN A 514 17.03 3.97 28.87
N PHE A 515 16.44 3.56 29.97
CA PHE A 515 16.30 4.41 31.15
C PHE A 515 16.29 3.61 32.45
N ALA A 516 16.69 4.24 33.52
CA ALA A 516 16.55 3.70 34.88
C ALA A 516 15.62 4.58 35.72
N TYR A 517 14.75 3.94 36.51
CA TYR A 517 13.84 4.62 37.44
C TYR A 517 14.23 4.35 38.87
N ARG A 518 14.44 5.38 39.66
CA ARG A 518 14.88 5.32 41.09
C ARG A 518 16.15 4.50 41.35
N GLY A 519 17.00 4.32 40.35
CA GLY A 519 18.21 3.48 40.48
C GLY A 519 19.16 3.62 39.29
N THR A 520 20.12 2.69 39.25
CA THR A 520 21.16 2.64 38.23
C THR A 520 20.95 1.55 37.20
N ARG A 521 20.06 0.58 37.50
CA ARG A 521 19.72 -0.53 36.58
C ARG A 521 18.67 -0.06 35.58
N ASP A 522 18.92 -0.27 34.31
CA ASP A 522 17.97 0.02 33.25
C ASP A 522 16.70 -0.83 33.37
N ALA A 523 15.59 -0.25 32.97
CA ALA A 523 14.31 -0.96 32.86
C ALA A 523 14.34 -2.00 31.71
N ASP A 524 13.50 -3.01 31.81
CA ASP A 524 13.41 -4.11 30.83
C ASP A 524 12.68 -3.70 29.54
N PHE A 525 12.43 -2.40 29.33
CA PHE A 525 11.81 -1.80 28.16
C PHE A 525 12.37 -0.40 27.90
N GLN A 526 12.24 0.08 26.69
CA GLN A 526 12.67 1.42 26.30
C GLN A 526 11.54 2.43 26.40
N VAL A 527 11.91 3.72 26.41
CA VAL A 527 10.98 4.84 26.37
C VAL A 527 11.17 5.64 25.09
N ASN A 528 10.07 6.14 24.55
CA ASN A 528 10.09 7.10 23.47
C ASN A 528 10.39 8.50 24.04
N THR A 529 11.35 9.18 23.47
CA THR A 529 11.79 10.50 23.94
C THR A 529 11.48 11.59 22.93
N LYS A 530 10.90 12.71 23.39
CA LYS A 530 10.62 13.89 22.57
C LYS A 530 11.15 15.15 23.27
N SER A 531 11.90 15.96 22.52
CA SER A 531 12.23 17.31 22.96
C SER A 531 11.00 18.21 22.83
N ALA A 532 10.72 18.98 23.86
CA ALA A 532 9.57 19.84 23.98
C ALA A 532 9.92 21.10 24.80
N ASP A 533 9.40 22.24 24.43
CA ASP A 533 9.49 23.43 25.29
C ASP A 533 8.31 23.49 26.29
N GLN A 534 8.30 24.54 27.14
CA GLN A 534 7.26 24.72 28.14
C GLN A 534 5.82 24.87 27.61
N ASP A 535 5.68 25.24 26.32
CA ASP A 535 4.37 25.48 25.69
C ASP A 535 3.82 24.26 24.95
N TYR A 536 4.58 23.16 24.88
CA TYR A 536 4.21 21.94 24.16
C TYR A 536 2.86 21.37 24.62
N ILE A 537 2.68 21.21 25.92
CA ILE A 537 1.44 20.66 26.51
C ILE A 537 0.24 21.53 26.12
N LYS A 538 0.40 22.86 26.16
CA LYS A 538 -0.64 23.83 25.79
C LYS A 538 -0.92 23.81 24.28
N ALA A 539 0.12 23.78 23.44
CA ALA A 539 0.00 23.81 21.99
C ALA A 539 -0.77 22.61 21.45
N PHE A 540 -0.52 21.44 22.01
CA PHE A 540 -1.19 20.19 21.61
C PHE A 540 -2.38 19.80 22.47
N GLY A 541 -2.72 20.58 23.51
CA GLY A 541 -3.86 20.31 24.38
C GLY A 541 -3.73 19.02 25.19
N LEU A 542 -2.52 18.64 25.62
CA LEU A 542 -2.30 17.48 26.45
C LEU A 542 -2.84 17.72 27.87
N GLN A 543 -3.49 16.71 28.45
CA GLN A 543 -4.06 16.80 29.80
C GLN A 543 -3.00 16.44 30.85
N VAL A 544 -2.69 17.37 31.76
CA VAL A 544 -1.82 17.09 32.94
C VAL A 544 -2.64 16.41 34.02
N LEU A 545 -2.19 15.26 34.51
CA LEU A 545 -2.83 14.49 35.59
C LEU A 545 -2.23 14.80 36.96
N ALA A 546 -0.92 15.07 37.03
CA ALA A 546 -0.20 15.40 38.24
C ALA A 546 0.99 16.30 37.93
N GLY A 547 1.36 17.16 38.87
CA GLY A 547 2.48 18.06 38.72
C GLY A 547 2.22 19.23 37.75
N ARG A 548 3.21 19.57 36.90
CA ARG A 548 3.18 20.72 36.00
C ARG A 548 3.84 20.41 34.65
N ALA A 549 3.67 21.33 33.69
CA ALA A 549 4.44 21.33 32.44
C ALA A 549 5.94 21.58 32.67
N LEU A 550 6.76 21.35 31.63
CA LEU A 550 8.18 21.69 31.63
C LEU A 550 8.40 23.18 31.88
N SER A 551 9.46 23.52 32.60
CA SER A 551 9.89 24.91 32.74
C SER A 551 10.69 25.35 31.50
N LYS A 552 10.81 26.66 31.28
CA LYS A 552 11.68 27.21 30.26
C LYS A 552 13.12 26.79 30.52
N SER A 553 13.70 26.03 29.61
CA SER A 553 15.09 25.59 29.67
C SER A 553 15.63 25.24 28.28
N ASP A 554 16.88 25.60 28.03
CA ASP A 554 17.61 25.26 26.82
C ASP A 554 18.20 23.83 26.86
N THR A 555 18.24 23.23 28.04
CA THR A 555 18.85 21.93 28.34
C THR A 555 17.94 21.07 29.19
N LEU A 556 18.18 19.76 29.19
CA LEU A 556 17.47 18.79 30.01
C LEU A 556 17.72 19.07 31.51
N LYS A 557 16.68 19.41 32.24
CA LYS A 557 16.68 19.61 33.71
C LYS A 557 15.56 18.83 34.40
N GLU A 558 14.51 18.46 33.69
CA GLU A 558 13.31 17.83 34.24
C GLU A 558 12.60 17.00 33.16
N PHE A 559 11.73 16.10 33.60
CA PHE A 559 10.95 15.21 32.75
C PHE A 559 9.45 15.37 32.98
N VAL A 560 8.69 15.28 31.91
CA VAL A 560 7.25 14.99 31.93
C VAL A 560 7.03 13.63 31.29
N VAL A 561 6.19 12.78 31.89
CA VAL A 561 5.97 11.39 31.46
C VAL A 561 4.49 11.12 31.22
N ASN A 562 4.15 10.09 30.41
CA ASN A 562 2.78 9.68 30.22
C ASN A 562 2.35 8.58 31.20
N GLU A 563 1.03 8.31 31.31
CA GLU A 563 0.48 7.28 32.20
C GLU A 563 1.00 5.87 31.88
N THR A 564 1.21 5.56 30.61
CA THR A 564 1.70 4.24 30.17
C THR A 564 3.08 3.94 30.76
N LEU A 565 3.96 4.93 30.87
CA LEU A 565 5.24 4.75 31.57
C LEU A 565 5.02 4.36 33.03
N LEU A 566 4.13 5.04 33.74
CA LEU A 566 3.84 4.75 35.14
C LEU A 566 3.21 3.37 35.32
N LYS A 567 2.27 2.98 34.46
CA LYS A 567 1.65 1.65 34.46
C LYS A 567 2.70 0.55 34.31
N LYS A 568 3.64 0.70 33.38
CA LYS A 568 4.74 -0.27 33.17
C LYS A 568 5.72 -0.31 34.35
N LEU A 569 5.88 0.80 35.07
CA LEU A 569 6.70 0.89 36.31
C LEU A 569 5.93 0.44 37.55
N ASN A 570 4.67 -0.04 37.42
CA ASN A 570 3.78 -0.40 38.52
C ASN A 570 3.51 0.75 39.53
N VAL A 571 3.54 2.00 39.06
CA VAL A 571 3.18 3.20 39.83
C VAL A 571 1.70 3.51 39.59
N ARG A 572 0.84 3.27 40.61
CA ARG A 572 -0.61 3.41 40.46
C ARG A 572 -1.09 4.86 40.54
N ASN A 573 -0.49 5.64 41.41
CA ASN A 573 -0.89 7.03 41.63
C ASN A 573 0.11 7.98 40.92
N PRO A 574 -0.32 8.78 39.92
CA PRO A 574 0.55 9.72 39.21
C PRO A 574 1.30 10.68 40.14
N GLN A 575 0.71 11.08 41.28
CA GLN A 575 1.32 12.00 42.23
C GLN A 575 2.58 11.41 42.90
N GLU A 576 2.66 10.08 43.04
CA GLU A 576 3.83 9.40 43.62
C GLU A 576 5.08 9.47 42.75
N ALA A 577 4.90 9.69 41.46
CA ALA A 577 5.98 9.80 40.47
C ALA A 577 6.68 11.17 40.56
N ILE A 578 5.98 12.21 41.01
CA ILE A 578 6.51 13.56 41.05
C ILE A 578 7.72 13.64 41.99
N GLY A 579 8.80 14.26 41.52
CA GLY A 579 10.08 14.38 42.23
C GLY A 579 10.98 13.13 42.14
N LYS A 580 10.50 12.00 41.58
CA LYS A 580 11.36 10.82 41.42
C LYS A 580 12.31 10.98 40.26
N ILE A 581 13.51 10.44 40.44
CA ILE A 581 14.60 10.59 39.46
C ILE A 581 14.52 9.52 38.36
N ILE A 582 14.63 9.96 37.14
CA ILE A 582 14.92 9.11 35.97
C ILE A 582 16.37 9.37 35.51
N THR A 583 17.08 8.29 35.16
CA THR A 583 18.35 8.35 34.45
C THR A 583 18.10 7.91 33.02
N LEU A 584 18.22 8.84 32.09
CA LEU A 584 17.95 8.60 30.65
C LEU A 584 19.27 8.33 29.91
N GLY A 585 19.34 7.22 29.15
CA GLY A 585 20.52 6.83 28.36
C GLY A 585 21.79 6.66 29.21
N GLY A 586 21.68 6.28 30.49
CA GLY A 586 22.78 6.13 31.43
C GLY A 586 23.50 7.44 31.77
N ARG A 587 23.07 8.59 31.22
CA ARG A 587 23.82 9.86 31.29
C ARG A 587 23.05 11.00 31.94
N TYR A 588 21.80 11.18 31.60
CA TYR A 588 21.02 12.35 31.99
C TYR A 588 20.10 12.02 33.18
N LYS A 589 20.37 12.64 34.30
CA LYS A 589 19.58 12.46 35.55
C LYS A 589 18.73 13.69 35.79
N ALA A 590 17.41 13.51 35.95
CA ALA A 590 16.50 14.60 36.27
C ALA A 590 15.23 14.09 36.97
N PRO A 591 14.51 14.95 37.72
CA PRO A 591 13.26 14.60 38.35
C PRO A 591 12.08 14.61 37.37
N ILE A 592 11.07 13.80 37.65
CA ILE A 592 9.75 13.90 37.01
C ILE A 592 9.03 15.10 37.65
N VAL A 593 8.60 16.07 36.88
CA VAL A 593 7.84 17.25 37.30
C VAL A 593 6.38 17.22 36.90
N GLY A 594 6.01 16.38 35.99
CA GLY A 594 4.63 16.25 35.52
C GLY A 594 4.31 14.88 34.91
N VAL A 595 3.05 14.53 35.01
CA VAL A 595 2.46 13.34 34.39
C VAL A 595 1.32 13.79 33.51
N VAL A 596 1.37 13.40 32.22
CA VAL A 596 0.30 13.66 31.27
C VAL A 596 -0.50 12.40 31.01
N LYS A 597 -1.78 12.58 30.67
CA LYS A 597 -2.64 11.50 30.21
C LYS A 597 -2.08 10.85 28.96
N ASP A 598 -2.37 9.58 28.79
CA ASP A 598 -1.95 8.83 27.60
C ASP A 598 -2.44 9.49 26.31
N PHE A 599 -1.56 9.56 25.34
CA PHE A 599 -1.82 10.03 23.98
C PHE A 599 -1.15 9.10 22.97
N ASN A 600 -1.71 8.99 21.76
CA ASN A 600 -1.13 8.18 20.71
C ASN A 600 0.14 8.87 20.19
N ASN A 601 1.28 8.29 20.49
CA ASN A 601 2.60 8.83 20.11
C ASN A 601 3.12 8.29 18.78
N MET A 602 2.45 7.30 18.22
CA MET A 602 2.68 6.68 16.90
C MET A 602 1.36 6.61 16.11
N ASN A 603 1.25 5.67 15.20
CA ASN A 603 -0.01 5.39 14.52
C ASN A 603 -0.95 4.51 15.39
N LEU A 604 -2.24 4.45 15.03
CA LEU A 604 -3.23 3.64 15.75
C LEU A 604 -3.15 2.13 15.49
N ARG A 605 -2.18 1.65 14.72
CA ARG A 605 -1.90 0.21 14.59
C ARG A 605 -1.23 -0.32 15.85
N GLU A 606 -0.48 0.54 16.53
CA GLU A 606 0.34 0.20 17.68
C GLU A 606 -0.30 0.66 18.99
N ALA A 607 0.09 0.02 20.09
CA ALA A 607 -0.32 0.43 21.41
C ALA A 607 0.41 1.73 21.82
N ILE A 608 -0.19 2.52 22.70
CA ILE A 608 0.49 3.69 23.28
C ILE A 608 1.74 3.22 24.00
N SER A 609 2.89 3.78 23.62
CA SER A 609 4.18 3.46 24.25
C SER A 609 4.52 4.42 25.38
N PRO A 610 5.45 4.04 26.28
CA PRO A 610 5.99 4.93 27.29
C PRO A 610 6.67 6.14 26.64
N VAL A 611 6.35 7.35 27.09
CA VAL A 611 6.90 8.61 26.56
C VAL A 611 7.52 9.45 27.67
N ILE A 612 8.68 10.02 27.37
CA ILE A 612 9.34 11.04 28.18
C ILE A 612 9.50 12.32 27.36
N LEU A 613 8.97 13.43 27.86
CA LEU A 613 9.19 14.79 27.34
C LEU A 613 10.27 15.49 28.15
N PHE A 614 11.19 16.18 27.48
CA PHE A 614 12.24 16.96 28.11
C PHE A 614 12.62 18.18 27.27
N SER A 615 13.23 19.21 27.86
CA SER A 615 13.66 20.39 27.12
C SER A 615 15.07 20.24 26.56
N SER A 616 15.21 20.51 25.23
CA SER A 616 16.51 20.60 24.56
C SER A 616 16.40 21.51 23.33
N LYS A 617 16.89 22.73 23.43
CA LYS A 617 16.87 23.67 22.30
C LYS A 617 17.62 23.16 21.09
N LYS A 618 18.72 22.43 21.28
CA LYS A 618 19.54 21.83 20.22
C LYS A 618 18.81 20.70 19.46
N SER A 619 17.85 20.05 20.10
CA SER A 619 17.09 18.96 19.52
C SER A 619 15.76 19.43 18.88
N SER A 620 15.45 20.72 18.99
CA SER A 620 14.20 21.30 18.48
C SER A 620 14.39 21.70 17.01
N SER A 621 13.82 20.92 16.11
CA SER A 621 13.89 21.10 14.64
C SER A 621 12.56 21.53 14.02
N MET A 622 11.52 21.72 14.85
CA MET A 622 10.16 22.03 14.43
C MET A 622 9.55 23.08 15.36
N LEU A 623 8.72 23.95 14.80
CA LEU A 623 7.88 24.87 15.55
C LEU A 623 6.41 24.51 15.30
N ALA A 624 5.73 23.93 16.27
CA ALA A 624 4.30 23.71 16.20
C ALA A 624 3.55 25.02 16.45
N VAL A 625 2.71 25.45 15.50
CA VAL A 625 1.93 26.68 15.60
C VAL A 625 0.45 26.34 15.52
N LYS A 626 -0.26 26.51 16.64
CA LYS A 626 -1.70 26.38 16.74
C LYS A 626 -2.35 27.68 16.31
N MET A 627 -3.30 27.61 15.39
CA MET A 627 -3.96 28.80 14.84
C MET A 627 -5.49 28.68 14.87
N ASP A 628 -6.14 29.80 14.66
CA ASP A 628 -7.59 29.86 14.47
C ASP A 628 -7.96 29.25 13.10
N SER A 629 -8.86 28.26 13.11
CA SER A 629 -9.30 27.53 11.91
C SER A 629 -9.95 28.43 10.84
N HIS A 630 -10.49 29.60 11.22
CA HIS A 630 -11.15 30.53 10.29
C HIS A 630 -10.16 31.43 9.53
N GLN A 631 -8.90 31.50 9.94
CA GLN A 631 -7.90 32.41 9.40
C GLN A 631 -6.66 31.72 8.82
N ILE A 632 -6.69 30.42 8.63
CA ILE A 632 -5.53 29.60 8.22
C ILE A 632 -4.73 30.20 7.04
N PRO A 633 -5.32 30.57 5.89
CA PRO A 633 -4.55 31.06 4.75
C PRO A 633 -3.75 32.35 5.03
N SER A 634 -4.36 33.31 5.74
CA SER A 634 -3.71 34.58 6.07
C SER A 634 -2.62 34.40 7.13
N VAL A 635 -2.87 33.57 8.13
CA VAL A 635 -1.91 33.25 9.19
C VAL A 635 -0.71 32.51 8.61
N MET A 636 -0.90 31.52 7.76
CA MET A 636 0.19 30.77 7.10
C MET A 636 1.09 31.68 6.27
N LYS A 637 0.52 32.60 5.49
CA LYS A 637 1.30 33.58 4.73
C LYS A 637 2.16 34.46 5.62
N ASN A 638 1.60 34.93 6.74
CA ASN A 638 2.33 35.75 7.70
C ASN A 638 3.43 34.94 8.45
N ILE A 639 3.17 33.66 8.76
CA ILE A 639 4.16 32.75 9.33
C ILE A 639 5.32 32.58 8.36
N GLU A 640 5.06 32.28 7.07
CA GLU A 640 6.08 32.13 6.06
C GLU A 640 6.93 33.38 5.88
N GLN A 641 6.30 34.57 5.81
CA GLN A 641 7.02 35.85 5.73
C GLN A 641 7.91 36.11 6.94
N THR A 642 7.38 35.84 8.15
CA THR A 642 8.12 36.01 9.39
C THR A 642 9.29 35.02 9.47
N TRP A 643 9.06 33.77 9.10
CA TRP A 643 10.07 32.73 9.06
C TRP A 643 11.20 33.09 8.06
N ASN A 644 10.84 33.48 6.84
CA ASN A 644 11.80 33.91 5.80
C ASN A 644 12.63 35.12 6.23
N SER A 645 12.05 36.06 7.00
CA SER A 645 12.81 37.19 7.56
C SER A 645 13.85 36.76 8.59
N CYS A 646 13.58 35.71 9.36
CA CYS A 646 14.52 35.15 10.34
C CYS A 646 15.58 34.24 9.68
N PHE A 647 15.20 33.48 8.67
CA PHE A 647 16.03 32.47 8.02
C PHE A 647 16.10 32.64 6.50
N PRO A 648 16.59 33.78 5.98
CA PRO A 648 16.58 34.08 4.54
C PRO A 648 17.40 33.08 3.71
N ASN A 649 18.38 32.45 4.33
CA ASN A 649 19.26 31.48 3.71
C ASN A 649 18.72 30.05 3.66
N ASN A 650 17.57 29.78 4.27
CA ASN A 650 16.93 28.46 4.30
C ASN A 650 15.67 28.45 3.42
N VAL A 651 15.07 27.28 3.23
CA VAL A 651 13.83 27.11 2.48
C VAL A 651 12.71 26.83 3.49
N TYR A 652 11.64 27.63 3.44
CA TYR A 652 10.46 27.41 4.26
C TYR A 652 9.76 26.12 3.85
N LYS A 653 9.52 25.23 4.81
CA LYS A 653 8.70 24.03 4.66
C LYS A 653 7.81 23.89 5.89
N SER A 654 6.54 23.64 5.65
CA SER A 654 5.56 23.37 6.70
C SER A 654 4.56 22.33 6.22
N THR A 655 4.19 21.42 7.11
CA THR A 655 3.06 20.52 6.95
C THR A 655 1.98 20.85 7.97
N PHE A 656 0.77 20.34 7.77
CA PHE A 656 -0.23 20.34 8.82
C PHE A 656 -0.19 19.02 9.58
N MET A 657 -0.39 19.07 10.89
CA MET A 657 -0.39 17.87 11.73
C MET A 657 -1.46 16.86 11.28
N GLU A 658 -2.61 17.33 10.79
CA GLU A 658 -3.66 16.48 10.22
C GLU A 658 -3.18 15.75 8.96
N GLU A 659 -2.38 16.40 8.11
CA GLU A 659 -1.78 15.80 6.91
C GLU A 659 -0.76 14.74 7.28
N ASP A 660 0.10 15.03 8.26
CA ASP A 660 1.10 14.06 8.75
C ASP A 660 0.42 12.82 9.33
N ILE A 661 -0.63 12.99 10.16
CA ILE A 661 -1.42 11.87 10.67
C ILE A 661 -2.10 11.09 9.55
N ASN A 662 -2.69 11.77 8.56
CA ASN A 662 -3.32 11.11 7.41
C ASN A 662 -2.31 10.32 6.57
N SER A 663 -1.06 10.77 6.49
CA SER A 663 0.00 10.08 5.75
C SER A 663 0.32 8.69 6.32
N TYR A 664 0.17 8.51 7.64
CA TYR A 664 0.36 7.18 8.28
C TYR A 664 -0.67 6.14 7.84
N TYR A 665 -1.84 6.59 7.36
CA TYR A 665 -2.93 5.73 6.91
C TYR A 665 -3.11 5.73 5.39
N GLU A 666 -2.13 6.25 4.64
CA GLU A 666 -2.24 6.36 3.19
C GLU A 666 -2.37 4.98 2.53
N SER A 667 -1.61 3.99 3.00
CA SER A 667 -1.69 2.63 2.47
C SER A 667 -3.07 1.99 2.69
N GLU A 668 -3.69 2.20 3.86
CA GLU A 668 -5.05 1.73 4.13
C GLU A 668 -6.10 2.48 3.31
N GLN A 669 -5.92 3.78 3.08
CA GLN A 669 -6.84 4.55 2.24
C GLN A 669 -6.79 4.04 0.79
N VAL A 670 -5.60 3.77 0.27
CA VAL A 670 -5.39 3.15 -1.05
C VAL A 670 -6.05 1.77 -1.09
N MET A 671 -5.80 0.93 -0.10
CA MET A 671 -6.42 -0.39 0.00
C MET A 671 -7.96 -0.29 0.07
N GLY A 672 -8.49 0.62 0.88
CA GLY A 672 -9.94 0.87 0.96
C GLY A 672 -10.54 1.34 -0.37
N ALA A 673 -9.83 2.18 -1.12
CA ALA A 673 -10.25 2.61 -2.46
C ALA A 673 -10.26 1.44 -3.46
N LEU A 674 -9.24 0.58 -3.43
CA LEU A 674 -9.18 -0.63 -4.25
C LEU A 674 -10.33 -1.58 -3.93
N PHE A 675 -10.60 -1.83 -2.66
CA PHE A 675 -11.73 -2.68 -2.24
C PHE A 675 -13.07 -2.13 -2.74
N LYS A 676 -13.28 -0.80 -2.69
CA LYS A 676 -14.49 -0.16 -3.25
C LYS A 676 -14.60 -0.42 -4.76
N VAL A 677 -13.52 -0.21 -5.50
CA VAL A 677 -13.50 -0.42 -6.96
C VAL A 677 -13.78 -1.88 -7.29
N PHE A 678 -13.09 -2.83 -6.65
CA PHE A 678 -13.27 -4.26 -6.92
C PHE A 678 -14.65 -4.77 -6.49
N ALA A 679 -15.18 -4.31 -5.36
CA ALA A 679 -16.56 -4.62 -4.95
C ALA A 679 -17.58 -4.10 -5.98
N SER A 680 -17.39 -2.88 -6.49
CA SER A 680 -18.26 -2.32 -7.53
C SER A 680 -18.19 -3.13 -8.82
N VAL A 681 -16.99 -3.54 -9.22
CA VAL A 681 -16.74 -4.36 -10.42
C VAL A 681 -17.41 -5.75 -10.28
N ILE A 682 -17.24 -6.42 -9.14
CA ILE A 682 -17.84 -7.76 -8.95
C ILE A 682 -19.36 -7.70 -8.88
N ILE A 683 -19.92 -6.67 -8.25
CA ILE A 683 -21.38 -6.43 -8.23
C ILE A 683 -21.89 -6.21 -9.66
N PHE A 684 -21.18 -5.41 -10.46
CA PHE A 684 -21.53 -5.13 -11.84
C PHE A 684 -21.47 -6.39 -12.74
N ILE A 685 -20.40 -7.20 -12.60
CA ILE A 685 -20.29 -8.49 -13.31
C ILE A 685 -21.42 -9.43 -12.89
N ALA A 686 -21.74 -9.51 -11.59
CA ALA A 686 -22.83 -10.34 -11.09
C ALA A 686 -24.19 -9.87 -11.61
N PHE A 687 -24.42 -8.54 -11.65
CA PHE A 687 -25.64 -7.94 -12.25
C PHE A 687 -25.80 -8.30 -13.72
N ILE A 688 -24.75 -8.08 -14.54
CA ILE A 688 -24.78 -8.41 -15.98
C ILE A 688 -25.06 -9.89 -16.20
N GLY A 689 -24.44 -10.76 -15.40
CA GLY A 689 -24.62 -12.20 -15.49
C GLY A 689 -26.03 -12.66 -15.15
N LEU A 690 -26.52 -12.17 -14.04
CA LEU A 690 -27.88 -12.48 -13.62
C LEU A 690 -28.91 -11.94 -14.61
N PHE A 691 -28.70 -10.72 -15.13
CA PHE A 691 -29.55 -10.12 -16.16
C PHE A 691 -29.61 -10.96 -17.46
N GLY A 692 -28.45 -11.47 -17.91
CA GLY A 692 -28.37 -12.36 -19.05
C GLY A 692 -29.07 -13.71 -18.79
N LEU A 693 -28.80 -14.31 -17.62
CA LEU A 693 -29.38 -15.58 -17.22
C LEU A 693 -30.91 -15.53 -17.11
N ILE A 694 -31.43 -14.50 -16.41
CA ILE A 694 -32.89 -14.35 -16.24
C ILE A 694 -33.60 -14.04 -17.57
N SER A 695 -32.93 -13.28 -18.47
CA SER A 695 -33.48 -13.02 -19.82
C SER A 695 -33.71 -14.32 -20.57
N PHE A 696 -32.77 -15.26 -20.47
CA PHE A 696 -32.90 -16.57 -21.11
C PHE A 696 -33.95 -17.46 -20.43
N VAL A 697 -33.92 -17.54 -19.07
CA VAL A 697 -34.90 -18.36 -18.30
C VAL A 697 -36.32 -17.85 -18.51
N ALA A 698 -36.50 -16.54 -18.59
CA ALA A 698 -37.81 -15.94 -18.85
C ALA A 698 -38.33 -16.30 -20.25
N THR A 699 -37.47 -16.22 -21.28
CA THR A 699 -37.82 -16.61 -22.65
C THR A 699 -38.18 -18.12 -22.74
N GLN A 700 -37.45 -18.96 -22.02
CA GLN A 700 -37.73 -20.42 -22.03
C GLN A 700 -39.05 -20.78 -21.32
N ARG A 701 -39.43 -20.00 -20.28
CA ARG A 701 -40.69 -20.20 -19.54
C ARG A 701 -41.87 -19.37 -20.07
N THR A 702 -41.72 -18.70 -21.23
CA THR A 702 -42.76 -17.83 -21.80
C THR A 702 -44.05 -18.58 -22.02
N LYS A 703 -43.98 -19.83 -22.56
CA LYS A 703 -45.15 -20.68 -22.78
C LYS A 703 -45.86 -21.10 -21.48
N GLU A 704 -45.08 -21.48 -20.45
CA GLU A 704 -45.60 -21.80 -19.11
C GLU A 704 -46.28 -20.56 -18.47
N MET A 705 -45.67 -19.38 -18.61
CA MET A 705 -46.23 -18.11 -18.10
C MET A 705 -47.51 -17.74 -18.86
N ALA A 706 -47.53 -17.94 -20.20
CA ALA A 706 -48.72 -17.68 -21.02
C ALA A 706 -49.90 -18.58 -20.62
N ILE A 707 -49.66 -19.90 -20.41
CA ILE A 707 -50.69 -20.85 -19.97
C ILE A 707 -51.22 -20.43 -18.60
N ARG A 708 -50.36 -20.14 -17.63
CA ARG A 708 -50.77 -19.70 -16.28
C ARG A 708 -51.54 -18.38 -16.32
N LYS A 709 -51.17 -17.45 -17.19
CA LYS A 709 -51.85 -16.18 -17.36
C LYS A 709 -53.27 -16.34 -17.93
N VAL A 710 -53.42 -17.29 -18.88
CA VAL A 710 -54.74 -17.66 -19.41
C VAL A 710 -55.59 -18.36 -18.33
N LEU A 711 -54.96 -19.10 -17.40
CA LEU A 711 -55.62 -19.70 -16.25
C LEU A 711 -55.88 -18.70 -15.07
N GLY A 712 -55.63 -17.42 -15.27
CA GLY A 712 -55.96 -16.36 -14.31
C GLY A 712 -54.83 -15.90 -13.39
N ALA A 713 -53.60 -16.40 -13.58
CA ALA A 713 -52.47 -15.92 -12.74
C ALA A 713 -52.14 -14.43 -13.05
N THR A 714 -51.94 -13.66 -11.98
CA THR A 714 -51.57 -12.25 -12.07
C THR A 714 -50.09 -12.09 -12.48
N THR A 715 -49.77 -10.93 -13.08
CA THR A 715 -48.38 -10.61 -13.45
C THR A 715 -47.46 -10.67 -12.23
N LEU A 716 -47.96 -10.23 -11.04
CA LEU A 716 -47.20 -10.23 -9.79
C LEU A 716 -46.85 -11.64 -9.31
N GLU A 717 -47.77 -12.60 -9.42
CA GLU A 717 -47.57 -14.03 -9.08
C GLU A 717 -46.48 -14.65 -9.97
N LEU A 718 -46.50 -14.37 -11.27
CA LEU A 718 -45.50 -14.86 -12.21
C LEU A 718 -44.11 -14.28 -11.91
N VAL A 719 -44.03 -12.98 -11.57
CA VAL A 719 -42.77 -12.32 -11.14
C VAL A 719 -42.28 -12.91 -9.83
N LYS A 720 -43.15 -13.13 -8.82
CA LYS A 720 -42.82 -13.75 -7.53
C LYS A 720 -42.25 -15.15 -7.71
N MET A 721 -42.85 -15.98 -8.56
CA MET A 721 -42.39 -17.34 -8.84
C MET A 721 -40.95 -17.39 -9.41
N LEU A 722 -40.60 -16.49 -10.33
CA LEU A 722 -39.27 -16.41 -10.88
C LEU A 722 -38.26 -15.89 -9.83
N ASN A 723 -38.63 -14.85 -9.09
CA ASN A 723 -37.79 -14.25 -8.06
C ASN A 723 -37.42 -15.23 -6.94
N THR A 724 -38.38 -16.04 -6.47
CA THR A 724 -38.20 -16.95 -5.32
C THR A 724 -36.99 -17.89 -5.51
N SER A 725 -36.83 -18.46 -6.72
CA SER A 725 -35.73 -19.37 -7.01
C SER A 725 -34.35 -18.71 -6.88
N PHE A 726 -34.22 -17.47 -7.33
CA PHE A 726 -32.95 -16.73 -7.26
C PHE A 726 -32.68 -16.21 -5.85
N ILE A 727 -33.70 -15.74 -5.13
CA ILE A 727 -33.58 -15.29 -3.74
C ILE A 727 -33.10 -16.42 -2.83
N ILE A 728 -33.65 -17.66 -3.02
CA ILE A 728 -33.18 -18.83 -2.25
C ILE A 728 -31.70 -19.11 -2.53
N MET A 729 -31.25 -19.06 -3.80
CA MET A 729 -29.82 -19.27 -4.15
C MET A 729 -28.93 -18.21 -3.51
N VAL A 730 -29.34 -16.93 -3.53
CA VAL A 730 -28.58 -15.85 -2.90
C VAL A 730 -28.58 -15.99 -1.37
N PHE A 731 -29.67 -16.44 -0.77
CA PHE A 731 -29.71 -16.72 0.68
C PHE A 731 -28.73 -17.84 1.07
N ILE A 732 -28.72 -18.96 0.31
CA ILE A 732 -27.76 -20.05 0.50
C ILE A 732 -26.33 -19.55 0.32
N ALA A 733 -26.08 -18.71 -0.69
CA ALA A 733 -24.77 -18.10 -0.92
C ALA A 733 -24.29 -17.26 0.27
N ASN A 734 -25.19 -16.50 0.92
CA ASN A 734 -24.89 -15.76 2.13
C ASN A 734 -24.52 -16.67 3.30
N LEU A 735 -25.27 -17.79 3.51
CA LEU A 735 -24.95 -18.76 4.57
C LEU A 735 -23.55 -19.36 4.41
N VAL A 736 -23.11 -19.59 3.18
CA VAL A 736 -21.74 -20.08 2.89
C VAL A 736 -20.70 -18.96 3.01
N ALA A 737 -21.04 -17.76 2.57
CA ALA A 737 -20.11 -16.62 2.56
C ALA A 737 -19.78 -16.09 3.96
N TRP A 738 -20.75 -16.09 4.88
CA TRP A 738 -20.57 -15.51 6.23
C TRP A 738 -19.43 -16.15 7.03
N PRO A 739 -19.35 -17.50 7.19
CA PRO A 739 -18.22 -18.10 7.90
C PRO A 739 -16.88 -17.82 7.24
N VAL A 740 -16.83 -17.88 5.90
CA VAL A 740 -15.62 -17.61 5.14
C VAL A 740 -15.16 -16.17 5.35
N ALA A 741 -16.05 -15.20 5.16
CA ALA A 741 -15.77 -13.79 5.40
C ALA A 741 -15.33 -13.52 6.85
N TYR A 742 -15.99 -14.13 7.84
CA TYR A 742 -15.63 -13.97 9.24
C TYR A 742 -14.18 -14.41 9.53
N ILE A 743 -13.78 -15.59 9.04
CA ILE A 743 -12.41 -16.11 9.25
C ILE A 743 -11.35 -15.17 8.67
N PHE A 744 -11.53 -14.71 7.41
CA PHE A 744 -10.55 -13.84 6.76
C PHE A 744 -10.51 -12.45 7.41
N ILE A 745 -11.68 -11.87 7.68
CA ILE A 745 -11.79 -10.52 8.23
C ILE A 745 -11.29 -10.46 9.68
N SER A 746 -11.60 -11.46 10.51
CA SER A 746 -11.12 -11.51 11.89
C SER A 746 -9.60 -11.60 11.97
N ARG A 747 -8.97 -12.40 11.07
CA ARG A 747 -7.50 -12.47 10.96
C ARG A 747 -6.89 -11.17 10.45
N TRP A 748 -7.57 -10.44 9.57
CA TRP A 748 -7.10 -9.14 9.12
C TRP A 748 -7.19 -8.09 10.23
N LEU A 749 -8.33 -8.02 10.95
CA LEU A 749 -8.52 -7.11 12.08
C LEU A 749 -7.57 -7.39 13.25
N SER A 750 -7.11 -8.62 13.45
CA SER A 750 -6.19 -8.95 14.56
C SER A 750 -4.83 -8.27 14.47
N ARG A 751 -4.49 -7.68 13.31
CA ARG A 751 -3.26 -6.89 13.12
C ARG A 751 -3.32 -5.48 13.73
N TYR A 752 -4.52 -5.01 14.06
CA TYR A 752 -4.74 -3.68 14.63
C TYR A 752 -4.91 -3.78 16.14
N THR A 753 -4.14 -3.02 16.90
CA THR A 753 -4.33 -2.87 18.35
C THR A 753 -5.69 -2.24 18.63
N TYR A 754 -6.02 -1.19 17.87
CA TYR A 754 -7.32 -0.53 17.94
C TYR A 754 -8.18 -0.95 16.77
N ARG A 755 -9.13 -1.84 17.02
CA ARG A 755 -10.00 -2.43 16.02
C ARG A 755 -11.48 -2.31 16.40
N ILE A 756 -12.32 -2.28 15.35
CA ILE A 756 -13.77 -2.41 15.57
C ILE A 756 -14.11 -3.82 16.04
N GLU A 757 -15.15 -3.94 16.84
CA GLU A 757 -15.76 -5.24 17.13
C GLU A 757 -16.50 -5.74 15.88
N LEU A 758 -16.19 -6.98 15.49
CA LEU A 758 -16.82 -7.62 14.36
C LEU A 758 -18.22 -8.12 14.76
N ASN A 759 -19.21 -7.31 14.48
CA ASN A 759 -20.62 -7.61 14.71
C ASN A 759 -21.32 -8.14 13.44
N ILE A 760 -22.59 -8.49 13.55
CA ILE A 760 -23.39 -9.04 12.44
C ILE A 760 -23.72 -7.99 11.35
N TRP A 761 -23.60 -6.69 11.64
CA TRP A 761 -24.05 -5.61 10.76
C TRP A 761 -23.43 -5.61 9.35
N PRO A 762 -22.11 -5.73 9.13
CA PRO A 762 -21.54 -5.77 7.79
C PRO A 762 -22.04 -6.95 6.95
N PHE A 763 -22.30 -8.09 7.59
CA PHE A 763 -22.85 -9.28 6.96
C PHE A 763 -24.31 -9.07 6.55
N ALA A 764 -25.14 -8.50 7.44
CA ALA A 764 -26.53 -8.19 7.16
C ALA A 764 -26.67 -7.16 6.02
N VAL A 765 -25.84 -6.12 5.99
CA VAL A 765 -25.82 -5.13 4.91
C VAL A 765 -25.39 -5.77 3.59
N ALA A 766 -24.35 -6.61 3.58
CA ALA A 766 -23.91 -7.32 2.37
C ALA A 766 -25.02 -8.26 1.84
N MET A 767 -25.74 -8.95 2.74
CA MET A 767 -26.90 -9.76 2.40
C MET A 767 -28.01 -8.89 1.80
N LEU A 768 -28.33 -7.77 2.40
CA LEU A 768 -29.35 -6.84 1.90
C LEU A 768 -28.99 -6.33 0.50
N ILE A 769 -27.74 -5.89 0.28
CA ILE A 769 -27.27 -5.43 -1.02
C ILE A 769 -27.38 -6.53 -2.07
N SER A 770 -26.92 -7.74 -1.77
CA SER A 770 -26.95 -8.87 -2.70
C SER A 770 -28.40 -9.29 -3.07
N MET A 771 -29.30 -9.30 -2.07
CA MET A 771 -30.73 -9.57 -2.30
C MET A 771 -31.41 -8.47 -3.11
N LEU A 772 -31.12 -7.19 -2.80
CA LEU A 772 -31.70 -6.05 -3.49
C LEU A 772 -31.28 -6.01 -4.96
N VAL A 773 -29.98 -6.22 -5.25
CA VAL A 773 -29.46 -6.31 -6.62
C VAL A 773 -30.15 -7.45 -7.38
N THR A 774 -30.29 -8.61 -6.73
CA THR A 774 -30.98 -9.78 -7.33
C THR A 774 -32.44 -9.46 -7.61
N LEU A 775 -33.15 -8.93 -6.63
CA LEU A 775 -34.58 -8.63 -6.74
C LEU A 775 -34.83 -7.59 -7.86
N LEU A 776 -34.06 -6.52 -7.92
CA LEU A 776 -34.17 -5.50 -8.98
C LEU A 776 -33.89 -6.11 -10.34
N THR A 777 -32.80 -6.88 -10.50
CA THR A 777 -32.42 -7.47 -11.78
C THR A 777 -33.45 -8.45 -12.29
N VAL A 778 -33.89 -9.38 -11.43
CA VAL A 778 -34.85 -10.44 -11.80
C VAL A 778 -36.22 -9.84 -12.04
N SER A 779 -36.70 -8.93 -11.18
CA SER A 779 -38.03 -8.32 -11.30
C SER A 779 -38.16 -7.49 -12.59
N LEU A 780 -37.16 -6.69 -12.97
CA LEU A 780 -37.18 -5.89 -14.19
C LEU A 780 -37.40 -6.74 -15.46
N ARG A 781 -36.73 -7.90 -15.53
CA ARG A 781 -36.86 -8.81 -16.69
C ARG A 781 -38.09 -9.68 -16.62
N SER A 782 -38.42 -10.21 -15.43
CA SER A 782 -39.60 -11.03 -15.22
C SER A 782 -40.87 -10.25 -15.49
N TYR A 783 -40.95 -8.98 -15.09
CA TYR A 783 -42.07 -8.10 -15.39
C TYR A 783 -42.26 -7.87 -16.88
N ARG A 784 -41.16 -7.60 -17.63
CA ARG A 784 -41.25 -7.47 -19.12
C ARG A 784 -41.73 -8.77 -19.78
N ALA A 785 -41.25 -9.94 -19.34
CA ALA A 785 -41.65 -11.22 -19.86
C ALA A 785 -43.12 -11.56 -19.51
N ALA A 786 -43.56 -11.27 -18.29
CA ALA A 786 -44.94 -11.50 -17.85
C ALA A 786 -45.97 -10.56 -18.52
N LYS A 787 -45.54 -9.40 -19.04
CA LYS A 787 -46.39 -8.44 -19.78
C LYS A 787 -46.61 -8.83 -21.24
N THR A 788 -45.85 -9.78 -21.79
CA THR A 788 -46.02 -10.24 -23.19
C THR A 788 -47.41 -10.83 -23.40
N ASN A 789 -47.98 -10.59 -24.59
CA ASN A 789 -49.32 -11.07 -24.95
C ASN A 789 -49.34 -12.59 -25.00
N PRO A 790 -50.25 -13.27 -24.27
CA PRO A 790 -50.34 -14.73 -24.29
C PRO A 790 -50.61 -15.35 -25.67
N ILE A 791 -51.34 -14.64 -26.53
CA ILE A 791 -51.65 -15.10 -27.90
C ILE A 791 -50.40 -15.19 -28.75
N ASP A 792 -49.51 -14.21 -28.69
CA ASP A 792 -48.25 -14.21 -29.43
C ASP A 792 -47.27 -15.28 -28.89
N ALA A 793 -47.29 -15.56 -27.59
CA ALA A 793 -46.47 -16.58 -26.93
C ALA A 793 -46.91 -18.04 -27.25
N LEU A 794 -48.19 -18.25 -27.62
CA LEU A 794 -48.73 -19.56 -27.97
C LEU A 794 -48.72 -19.80 -29.49
N LYS A 795 -48.65 -18.78 -30.35
CA LYS A 795 -48.59 -18.86 -31.81
C LYS A 795 -47.22 -19.23 -32.40
N TYR A 796 -46.14 -19.12 -31.66
CA TYR A 796 -44.81 -19.51 -32.13
C TYR A 796 -44.63 -21.05 -31.95
N GLU A 797 -44.94 -21.82 -32.94
CA GLU A 797 -44.44 -23.18 -33.16
C GLU A 797 -43.11 -23.16 -33.92
#